data_6351fe28a62c53707574c6bbe64c58bb
#
_entry.id   6351fe28a62c53707574c6bbe64c58bb
#
_cell.length_a   1.000
_cell.length_b   1.000
_cell.length_c   1.000
_cell.angle_alpha   90.00
_cell.angle_beta   90.00
_cell.angle_gamma   90.00
#
_symmetry.space_group_name_H-M   'P 1'
#
loop_
_entity.id
_entity.type
_entity.pdbx_description
1 polymer ?
#
loop_
_entity_poly.entity_id
_entity_poly.type
_entity_poly.pdbx_seq_one_letter_code
_entity_poly.pdbx_strand_id
1 'polypeptide(L)'
;MVRRVLRVVLYGLLLLTILSVAAAFWGWRELRGSLAQLDGSRHLAGLSAPVQVTRDSLGIPTIQGATRADVARATGFLHAQDRFFQMDLARRRAAGELAALVGPRALALDREIRIHRFRAQAQRAVTLVTADHRAVLEVYTAGVNAGLQALEAVPFEYLVLRQDPLAWRAEDTFLVVLSMFVTLQDTDGSYEATLATMRDVLPPEMFDFLNPRGSEWDAPVVGAAFAVPPIPGPDVYDLRARRQGKRTPNAQPPNPNDLSDLGVGDWELGVDERREAAIGSNNFAVSGRLTADGGALLANDMHLGIRVPNTWYRAAFEWPDPSSPSEPHRLFGVSLPGVPAMVVGSNTHVAWGFTNTYADWNDIVLLETDPGQPNRYKTPGGWREFERFNETFQIAGQPDERQDVLWTIWGPVLGPDHRGRPRAFRWVAHAADRLAASVVPFEGDRTLEEAFDTANGLGTPGQNMVAADRSGRIGWSVYGAIPRRVGIDGQLPASWAEGTRGWDGWLNDAEYPRIIDPPGGRIWTANARVVDGAMLASLGDAGYEIGGRAHIIRDRLAARERFGARDLLAIQLDTRAEFLARWRDLLVKTLTPDAVAGRPQRAALKDIVEHRWTGEAAPDSAAYRFTRAFRDRFSERVIAFVLSECYDADRTFDYTTIRRREAAIWKLVTEQPRHLLDPQYESWPALLLAAVDATIQQATSQGSDDLATHTWSEYNVVAYRHPLSAAIPFGTQWLDMPRVPLPGDLYTPRVQWGNIGASERMIVSPGREAEGIMHMPTGQSGHPLSPFYASSHDAWAKGEPTPFLPGRALHTLALTP
;
A
#
# COMPACT_ATOMS: atom_id res chain seq x y z
N MET A 1 -50.63 18.16 44.02
CA MET A 1 -49.73 17.09 43.54
C MET A 1 -49.05 17.46 42.21
N VAL A 2 -49.75 17.83 41.18
CA VAL A 2 -49.24 18.19 39.83
C VAL A 2 -48.15 19.27 39.84
N ARG A 3 -48.33 20.40 40.57
CA ARG A 3 -47.33 21.47 40.68
C ARG A 3 -46.01 21.06 41.37
N ARG A 4 -46.01 20.08 42.27
CA ARG A 4 -44.79 19.53 42.88
C ARG A 4 -44.07 18.58 41.92
N VAL A 5 -44.80 17.76 41.20
CA VAL A 5 -44.21 16.89 40.16
C VAL A 5 -43.58 17.72 39.05
N LEU A 6 -44.27 18.77 38.58
CA LEU A 6 -43.74 19.64 37.54
C LEU A 6 -42.45 20.36 37.98
N ARG A 7 -42.34 20.78 39.24
CA ARG A 7 -41.09 21.41 39.78
C ARG A 7 -39.94 20.39 39.86
N VAL A 8 -40.22 19.15 40.29
CA VAL A 8 -39.20 18.10 40.34
C VAL A 8 -38.68 17.77 38.93
N VAL A 9 -39.57 17.66 37.95
CA VAL A 9 -39.22 17.41 36.55
C VAL A 9 -38.38 18.62 36.02
N LEU A 10 -38.80 19.86 36.30
CA LEU A 10 -38.09 21.06 35.88
C LEU A 10 -36.67 21.13 36.48
N TYR A 11 -36.52 20.84 37.76
CA TYR A 11 -35.19 20.79 38.41
C TYR A 11 -34.34 19.64 37.88
N GLY A 12 -34.95 18.47 37.56
CA GLY A 12 -34.26 17.35 36.93
C GLY A 12 -33.76 17.71 35.54
N LEU A 13 -34.55 18.37 34.70
CA LEU A 13 -34.15 18.87 33.39
C LEU A 13 -33.06 19.95 33.48
N LEU A 14 -33.19 20.87 34.41
CA LEU A 14 -32.18 21.90 34.65
C LEU A 14 -30.84 21.29 35.07
N LEU A 15 -30.86 20.35 36.01
CA LEU A 15 -29.66 19.64 36.44
C LEU A 15 -29.02 18.85 35.25
N LEU A 16 -29.83 18.18 34.47
CA LEU A 16 -29.37 17.45 33.28
C LEU A 16 -28.74 18.39 32.27
N THR A 17 -29.34 19.56 32.04
CA THR A 17 -28.81 20.59 31.17
C THR A 17 -27.45 21.12 31.67
N ILE A 18 -27.35 21.45 32.97
CA ILE A 18 -26.10 21.91 33.61
C ILE A 18 -24.99 20.84 33.46
N LEU A 19 -25.31 19.59 33.75
CA LEU A 19 -24.35 18.49 33.62
C LEU A 19 -23.93 18.27 32.16
N SER A 20 -24.85 18.39 31.20
CA SER A 20 -24.56 18.28 29.78
C SER A 20 -23.65 19.43 29.30
N VAL A 21 -23.93 20.67 29.74
CA VAL A 21 -23.09 21.83 29.40
C VAL A 21 -21.69 21.70 30.05
N ALA A 22 -21.61 21.26 31.31
CA ALA A 22 -20.33 21.02 31.97
C ALA A 22 -19.52 19.93 31.28
N ALA A 23 -20.14 18.82 30.88
CA ALA A 23 -19.51 17.73 30.13
C ALA A 23 -19.04 18.20 28.74
N ALA A 24 -19.87 18.96 28.04
CA ALA A 24 -19.49 19.53 26.72
C ALA A 24 -18.31 20.51 26.84
N PHE A 25 -18.32 21.36 27.88
CA PHE A 25 -17.21 22.30 28.15
C PHE A 25 -15.93 21.57 28.53
N TRP A 26 -16.01 20.52 29.37
CA TRP A 26 -14.88 19.68 29.70
C TRP A 26 -14.32 18.99 28.43
N GLY A 27 -15.17 18.34 27.65
CA GLY A 27 -14.77 17.67 26.41
C GLY A 27 -14.13 18.64 25.40
N TRP A 28 -14.68 19.87 25.28
CA TRP A 28 -14.08 20.88 24.42
C TRP A 28 -12.71 21.37 24.92
N ARG A 29 -12.53 21.51 26.24
CA ARG A 29 -11.25 21.88 26.86
C ARG A 29 -10.20 20.77 26.61
N GLU A 30 -10.54 19.51 26.84
CA GLU A 30 -9.64 18.37 26.58
C GLU A 30 -9.27 18.30 25.10
N LEU A 31 -10.27 18.42 24.21
CA LEU A 31 -10.04 18.44 22.78
C LEU A 31 -9.09 19.58 22.36
N ARG A 32 -9.24 20.79 22.92
CA ARG A 32 -8.32 21.91 22.66
C ARG A 32 -6.94 21.71 23.28
N GLY A 33 -6.87 21.11 24.44
CA GLY A 33 -5.61 20.83 25.14
C GLY A 33 -4.71 19.83 24.41
N SER A 34 -5.29 19.01 23.50
CA SER A 34 -4.54 18.06 22.67
C SER A 34 -4.04 18.65 21.34
N LEU A 35 -4.24 19.97 21.08
CA LEU A 35 -3.69 20.65 19.91
C LEU A 35 -2.18 20.87 20.03
N ALA A 36 -1.47 20.73 18.92
CA ALA A 36 -0.06 21.08 18.80
C ALA A 36 0.18 22.58 19.03
N GLN A 37 1.25 22.93 19.74
CA GLN A 37 1.69 24.30 19.87
C GLN A 37 2.37 24.76 18.57
N LEU A 38 1.89 25.86 17.99
CA LEU A 38 2.40 26.37 16.70
C LEU A 38 3.39 27.53 16.86
N ASP A 39 3.22 28.36 17.90
CA ASP A 39 3.97 29.62 18.10
C ASP A 39 4.58 29.71 19.48
N GLY A 40 5.58 30.62 19.63
CA GLY A 40 6.22 30.95 20.89
C GLY A 40 7.48 30.14 21.16
N SER A 41 7.70 29.77 22.42
CA SER A 41 8.87 28.99 22.82
C SER A 41 8.48 27.84 23.75
N ARG A 42 9.26 26.76 23.69
CA ARG A 42 9.08 25.58 24.52
C ARG A 42 10.45 25.00 24.93
N HIS A 43 10.62 24.70 26.20
CA HIS A 43 11.78 23.97 26.66
C HIS A 43 11.70 22.51 26.20
N LEU A 44 12.76 22.03 25.54
CA LEU A 44 12.94 20.64 25.08
C LEU A 44 14.33 20.16 25.53
N ALA A 45 14.38 19.55 26.70
CA ALA A 45 15.63 19.12 27.31
C ALA A 45 16.43 18.18 26.36
N GLY A 46 17.76 18.39 26.37
CA GLY A 46 18.71 17.54 25.60
C GLY A 46 18.96 18.02 24.16
N LEU A 47 18.49 19.20 23.79
CA LEU A 47 18.99 19.90 22.61
C LEU A 47 20.38 20.46 22.90
N SER A 48 21.26 20.48 21.89
CA SER A 48 22.58 21.10 22.00
C SER A 48 22.54 22.64 21.83
N ALA A 49 21.55 23.10 21.05
CA ALA A 49 21.27 24.50 20.80
C ALA A 49 19.76 24.68 20.47
N PRO A 50 19.24 25.92 20.47
CA PRO A 50 17.86 26.16 20.09
C PRO A 50 17.56 25.63 18.66
N VAL A 51 16.39 24.97 18.49
CA VAL A 51 15.86 24.56 17.20
C VAL A 51 14.69 25.47 16.81
N GLN A 52 14.74 26.04 15.63
CA GLN A 52 13.66 26.84 15.09
C GLN A 52 12.74 25.94 14.22
N VAL A 53 11.45 25.91 14.53
CA VAL A 53 10.42 25.29 13.74
C VAL A 53 9.52 26.36 13.16
N THR A 54 9.53 26.51 11.84
CA THR A 54 8.60 27.40 11.15
C THR A 54 7.57 26.56 10.38
N ARG A 55 6.30 27.04 10.33
CA ARG A 55 5.25 26.38 9.53
C ARG A 55 4.66 27.36 8.54
N ASP A 56 4.40 26.87 7.32
CA ASP A 56 3.75 27.65 6.26
C ASP A 56 2.20 27.58 6.35
N SER A 57 1.52 28.08 5.32
CA SER A 57 0.05 28.10 5.22
C SER A 57 -0.60 26.71 5.14
N LEU A 58 0.14 25.68 4.79
CA LEU A 58 -0.31 24.26 4.77
C LEU A 58 0.07 23.54 6.06
N GLY A 59 0.79 24.20 6.98
CA GLY A 59 1.29 23.62 8.21
C GLY A 59 2.57 22.82 8.05
N ILE A 60 3.25 22.91 6.90
CA ILE A 60 4.48 22.16 6.60
C ILE A 60 5.61 22.76 7.44
N PRO A 61 6.24 21.95 8.33
CA PRO A 61 7.35 22.45 9.16
C PRO A 61 8.67 22.48 8.39
N THR A 62 9.42 23.58 8.59
CA THR A 62 10.88 23.61 8.38
C THR A 62 11.54 23.55 9.74
N ILE A 63 12.38 22.54 9.96
CA ILE A 63 13.05 22.25 11.24
C ILE A 63 14.53 22.59 11.08
N GLN A 64 14.98 23.69 11.67
CA GLN A 64 16.37 24.18 11.61
C GLN A 64 17.06 23.96 12.95
N GLY A 65 18.08 23.09 12.97
CA GLY A 65 18.86 22.77 14.18
C GLY A 65 20.36 23.00 13.99
N ALA A 66 21.12 23.00 15.09
CA ALA A 66 22.57 23.07 15.04
C ALA A 66 23.22 21.75 14.64
N THR A 67 22.54 20.64 14.89
CA THR A 67 23.02 19.28 14.59
C THR A 67 21.91 18.40 14.03
N ARG A 68 22.29 17.29 13.39
CA ARG A 68 21.30 16.24 12.97
C ARG A 68 20.53 15.67 14.16
N ALA A 69 21.18 15.55 15.31
CA ALA A 69 20.56 15.06 16.54
C ALA A 69 19.47 16.03 17.06
N ASP A 70 19.72 17.32 17.01
CA ASP A 70 18.72 18.35 17.38
C ASP A 70 17.51 18.31 16.45
N VAL A 71 17.74 18.19 15.13
CA VAL A 71 16.68 18.04 14.14
C VAL A 71 15.87 16.76 14.38
N ALA A 72 16.51 15.63 14.68
CA ALA A 72 15.82 14.37 14.98
C ALA A 72 14.94 14.48 16.23
N ARG A 73 15.46 15.10 17.30
CA ARG A 73 14.71 15.33 18.54
C ARG A 73 13.48 16.21 18.30
N ALA A 74 13.65 17.30 17.55
CA ALA A 74 12.53 18.17 17.18
C ALA A 74 11.52 17.48 16.26
N THR A 75 11.98 16.66 15.31
CA THR A 75 11.09 15.84 14.46
C THR A 75 10.23 14.90 15.30
N GLY A 76 10.83 14.18 16.27
CA GLY A 76 10.08 13.32 17.18
C GLY A 76 9.03 14.10 17.99
N PHE A 77 9.38 15.28 18.48
CA PHE A 77 8.47 16.17 19.20
C PHE A 77 7.25 16.55 18.33
N LEU A 78 7.48 16.96 17.08
CA LEU A 78 6.41 17.37 16.17
C LEU A 78 5.55 16.17 15.72
N HIS A 79 6.17 15.02 15.41
CA HIS A 79 5.42 13.80 15.07
C HIS A 79 4.45 13.40 16.19
N ALA A 80 4.89 13.50 17.46
CA ALA A 80 4.03 13.17 18.58
C ALA A 80 2.88 14.18 18.74
N GLN A 81 3.14 15.47 18.58
CA GLN A 81 2.09 16.50 18.72
C GLN A 81 1.06 16.44 17.60
N ASP A 82 1.47 16.12 16.37
CA ASP A 82 0.58 16.14 15.22
C ASP A 82 -0.04 14.76 14.92
N ARG A 83 0.62 13.62 15.28
CA ARG A 83 0.33 12.30 14.70
C ARG A 83 0.48 11.11 15.66
N PHE A 84 0.56 11.28 16.98
CA PHE A 84 0.89 10.20 17.90
C PHE A 84 -0.04 8.98 17.78
N PHE A 85 -1.35 9.19 17.64
CA PHE A 85 -2.29 8.08 17.49
C PHE A 85 -2.02 7.26 16.23
N GLN A 86 -1.71 7.90 15.11
CA GLN A 86 -1.28 7.21 13.87
C GLN A 86 -0.03 6.35 14.10
N MET A 87 0.96 6.91 14.82
CA MET A 87 2.21 6.20 15.16
C MET A 87 1.92 4.98 16.04
N ASP A 88 1.04 5.11 17.04
CA ASP A 88 0.63 4.04 17.95
C ASP A 88 -0.12 2.93 17.21
N LEU A 89 -1.01 3.26 16.28
CA LEU A 89 -1.68 2.27 15.43
C LEU A 89 -0.66 1.51 14.57
N ALA A 90 0.31 2.18 13.96
CA ALA A 90 1.31 1.55 13.10
C ALA A 90 2.19 0.55 13.89
N ARG A 91 2.75 0.96 15.06
CA ARG A 91 3.55 0.06 15.88
C ARG A 91 2.77 -1.14 16.40
N ARG A 92 1.48 -0.92 16.82
CA ARG A 92 0.61 -2.00 17.33
C ARG A 92 0.20 -2.96 16.22
N ARG A 93 -0.10 -2.45 15.01
CA ARG A 93 -0.40 -3.30 13.86
C ARG A 93 0.75 -4.26 13.58
N ALA A 94 1.97 -3.75 13.47
CA ALA A 94 3.15 -4.58 13.22
C ALA A 94 3.44 -5.55 14.38
N ALA A 95 3.19 -5.14 15.62
CA ALA A 95 3.43 -5.99 16.77
C ALA A 95 2.32 -7.02 17.04
N GLY A 96 1.15 -6.94 16.35
CA GLY A 96 -0.05 -7.72 16.68
C GLY A 96 -0.59 -7.35 18.06
N GLU A 97 -0.74 -6.06 18.35
CA GLU A 97 -1.13 -5.50 19.66
C GLU A 97 -2.33 -4.53 19.57
N LEU A 98 -3.08 -4.57 18.46
CA LEU A 98 -4.24 -3.69 18.26
C LEU A 98 -5.38 -4.01 19.22
N ALA A 99 -5.60 -5.28 19.57
CA ALA A 99 -6.65 -5.70 20.49
C ALA A 99 -6.48 -5.08 21.88
N ALA A 100 -5.26 -4.78 22.30
CA ALA A 100 -5.00 -4.06 23.57
C ALA A 100 -5.54 -2.63 23.54
N LEU A 101 -5.74 -2.02 22.36
CA LEU A 101 -6.25 -0.66 22.20
C LEU A 101 -7.75 -0.64 21.85
N VAL A 102 -8.19 -1.49 20.93
CA VAL A 102 -9.54 -1.42 20.34
C VAL A 102 -10.42 -2.63 20.67
N GLY A 103 -9.94 -3.55 21.51
CA GLY A 103 -10.70 -4.70 21.99
C GLY A 103 -10.72 -5.89 21.03
N PRO A 104 -11.63 -6.86 21.27
CA PRO A 104 -11.58 -8.20 20.67
C PRO A 104 -11.73 -8.21 19.15
N ARG A 105 -12.22 -7.15 18.55
CA ARG A 105 -12.42 -7.06 17.09
C ARG A 105 -11.09 -7.13 16.30
N ALA A 106 -9.99 -6.67 16.91
CA ALA A 106 -8.66 -6.73 16.29
C ALA A 106 -7.91 -8.04 16.58
N LEU A 107 -8.45 -8.94 17.41
CA LEU A 107 -7.73 -10.11 17.89
C LEU A 107 -7.37 -11.09 16.76
N ALA A 108 -8.23 -11.25 15.76
CA ALA A 108 -7.95 -12.13 14.62
C ALA A 108 -6.71 -11.63 13.85
N LEU A 109 -6.68 -10.33 13.52
CA LEU A 109 -5.55 -9.69 12.86
C LEU A 109 -4.27 -9.75 13.72
N ASP A 110 -4.39 -9.50 15.03
CA ASP A 110 -3.24 -9.60 15.94
C ASP A 110 -2.65 -11.02 15.93
N ARG A 111 -3.49 -12.07 15.88
CA ARG A 111 -3.04 -13.46 15.84
C ARG A 111 -2.27 -13.79 14.56
N GLU A 112 -2.75 -13.30 13.42
CA GLU A 112 -2.08 -13.48 12.12
C GLU A 112 -0.70 -12.84 12.12
N ILE A 113 -0.58 -11.61 12.60
CA ILE A 113 0.71 -10.89 12.62
C ILE A 113 1.64 -11.36 13.74
N ARG A 114 1.11 -11.78 14.88
CA ARG A 114 1.94 -12.18 16.04
C ARG A 114 2.84 -13.38 15.76
N ILE A 115 2.51 -14.22 14.79
CA ILE A 115 3.37 -15.35 14.40
C ILE A 115 4.77 -14.89 13.94
N HIS A 116 4.89 -13.68 13.36
CA HIS A 116 6.17 -13.11 12.91
C HIS A 116 7.04 -12.57 14.05
N ARG A 117 6.46 -12.36 15.25
CA ARG A 117 7.16 -11.87 16.43
C ARG A 117 7.97 -10.58 16.18
N PHE A 118 7.36 -9.66 15.43
CA PHE A 118 8.03 -8.43 14.99
C PHE A 118 8.50 -7.54 16.13
N ARG A 119 7.83 -7.54 17.28
CA ARG A 119 8.34 -6.83 18.46
C ARG A 119 9.69 -7.38 18.91
N ALA A 120 9.88 -8.70 18.95
CA ALA A 120 11.15 -9.31 19.29
C ALA A 120 12.24 -9.01 18.23
N GLN A 121 11.87 -9.00 16.93
CA GLN A 121 12.79 -8.62 15.86
C GLN A 121 13.19 -7.14 15.96
N ALA A 122 12.27 -6.24 16.23
CA ALA A 122 12.52 -4.82 16.42
C ALA A 122 13.44 -4.58 17.63
N GLN A 123 13.21 -5.26 18.76
CA GLN A 123 14.10 -5.21 19.93
C GLN A 123 15.51 -5.70 19.58
N ARG A 124 15.64 -6.78 18.83
CA ARG A 124 16.92 -7.27 18.35
C ARG A 124 17.60 -6.26 17.42
N ALA A 125 16.84 -5.63 16.50
CA ALA A 125 17.39 -4.60 15.61
C ALA A 125 18.02 -3.45 16.40
N VAL A 126 17.37 -2.96 17.48
CA VAL A 126 17.94 -1.93 18.37
C VAL A 126 19.33 -2.31 18.89
N THR A 127 19.59 -3.58 19.18
CA THR A 127 20.90 -4.03 19.66
C THR A 127 21.98 -4.03 18.57
N LEU A 128 21.60 -4.07 17.31
CA LEU A 128 22.47 -4.18 16.14
C LEU A 128 22.75 -2.83 15.45
N VAL A 129 22.03 -1.77 15.82
CA VAL A 129 22.20 -0.42 15.25
C VAL A 129 23.62 0.10 15.52
N THR A 130 24.24 0.74 14.52
CA THR A 130 25.54 1.42 14.67
C THR A 130 25.46 2.54 15.71
N ALA A 131 26.59 2.97 16.26
CA ALA A 131 26.62 3.99 17.31
C ALA A 131 25.97 5.33 16.86
N ASP A 132 26.25 5.76 15.63
CA ASP A 132 25.74 7.02 15.09
C ASP A 132 24.23 6.96 14.85
N HIS A 133 23.73 5.89 14.24
CA HIS A 133 22.30 5.68 14.04
C HIS A 133 21.55 5.50 15.37
N ARG A 134 22.19 4.85 16.35
CA ARG A 134 21.63 4.71 17.71
C ARG A 134 21.44 6.07 18.37
N ALA A 135 22.41 6.97 18.27
CA ALA A 135 22.29 8.32 18.81
C ALA A 135 21.08 9.06 18.21
N VAL A 136 20.88 8.98 16.90
CA VAL A 136 19.70 9.57 16.23
C VAL A 136 18.40 8.92 16.71
N LEU A 137 18.35 7.60 16.81
CA LEU A 137 17.17 6.85 17.26
C LEU A 137 16.77 7.21 18.70
N GLU A 138 17.75 7.31 19.61
CA GLU A 138 17.53 7.64 21.02
C GLU A 138 17.02 9.07 21.20
N VAL A 139 17.63 10.07 20.53
CA VAL A 139 17.16 11.47 20.63
C VAL A 139 15.80 11.65 19.98
N TYR A 140 15.50 10.95 18.88
CA TYR A 140 14.18 10.95 18.28
C TYR A 140 13.14 10.37 19.25
N THR A 141 13.41 9.22 19.86
CA THR A 141 12.56 8.55 20.86
C THR A 141 12.26 9.50 22.04
N ALA A 142 13.29 10.18 22.53
CA ALA A 142 13.13 11.16 23.60
C ALA A 142 12.29 12.37 23.14
N GLY A 143 12.45 12.81 21.89
CA GLY A 143 11.66 13.85 21.27
C GLY A 143 10.17 13.49 21.19
N VAL A 144 9.84 12.26 20.73
CA VAL A 144 8.46 11.76 20.68
C VAL A 144 7.80 11.81 22.07
N ASN A 145 8.48 11.29 23.10
CA ASN A 145 7.93 11.26 24.44
C ASN A 145 7.77 12.68 25.02
N ALA A 146 8.72 13.58 24.75
CA ALA A 146 8.62 14.98 25.17
C ALA A 146 7.48 15.71 24.46
N GLY A 147 7.26 15.44 23.17
CA GLY A 147 6.17 16.00 22.38
C GLY A 147 4.79 15.57 22.89
N LEU A 148 4.64 14.28 23.21
CA LEU A 148 3.41 13.74 23.80
C LEU A 148 3.13 14.37 25.20
N GLN A 149 4.15 14.44 26.05
CA GLN A 149 4.02 15.01 27.40
C GLN A 149 3.80 16.53 27.38
N ALA A 150 4.17 17.21 26.30
CA ALA A 150 4.02 18.65 26.18
C ALA A 150 2.60 19.10 25.81
N LEU A 151 1.72 18.18 25.38
CA LEU A 151 0.30 18.44 25.18
C LEU A 151 -0.37 18.70 26.55
N GLU A 152 -1.34 19.64 26.59
CA GLU A 152 -2.09 19.95 27.83
C GLU A 152 -3.13 18.88 28.16
N ALA A 153 -3.51 18.06 27.15
CA ALA A 153 -4.38 16.89 27.29
C ALA A 153 -3.87 15.76 26.37
N VAL A 154 -4.24 14.52 26.67
CA VAL A 154 -3.92 13.37 25.79
C VAL A 154 -4.58 13.55 24.41
N PRO A 155 -4.01 13.01 23.34
CA PRO A 155 -4.64 13.03 22.01
C PRO A 155 -6.09 12.54 22.10
N PHE A 156 -7.00 13.23 21.41
CA PHE A 156 -8.46 13.05 21.58
C PHE A 156 -8.93 11.62 21.34
N GLU A 157 -8.23 10.87 20.52
CA GLU A 157 -8.54 9.46 20.22
C GLU A 157 -8.49 8.60 21.49
N TYR A 158 -7.55 8.87 22.39
CA TYR A 158 -7.42 8.13 23.65
C TYR A 158 -8.55 8.46 24.63
N LEU A 159 -9.09 9.68 24.57
CA LEU A 159 -10.29 10.03 25.33
C LEU A 159 -11.51 9.20 24.86
N VAL A 160 -11.66 9.03 23.54
CA VAL A 160 -12.72 8.21 22.92
C VAL A 160 -12.55 6.75 23.31
N LEU A 161 -11.35 6.23 23.24
CA LEU A 161 -11.02 4.83 23.55
C LEU A 161 -10.98 4.55 25.07
N ARG A 162 -10.97 5.60 25.91
CA ARG A 162 -10.77 5.49 27.36
C ARG A 162 -9.52 4.72 27.76
N GLN A 163 -8.44 5.02 27.06
CA GLN A 163 -7.09 4.45 27.22
C GLN A 163 -6.09 5.58 27.45
N ASP A 164 -4.93 5.24 27.98
CA ASP A 164 -3.80 6.14 28.05
C ASP A 164 -2.78 5.82 26.95
N PRO A 165 -2.16 6.86 26.33
CA PRO A 165 -1.10 6.62 25.36
C PRO A 165 0.12 6.01 26.06
N LEU A 166 0.67 4.95 25.51
CA LEU A 166 1.92 4.34 25.99
C LEU A 166 3.14 5.10 25.46
N ALA A 167 4.14 5.29 26.28
CA ALA A 167 5.39 5.91 25.89
C ALA A 167 6.02 5.21 24.66
N TRP A 168 6.68 6.01 23.83
CA TRP A 168 7.43 5.52 22.66
C TRP A 168 8.74 4.90 23.11
N ARG A 169 9.11 3.75 22.51
CA ARG A 169 10.37 3.05 22.73
C ARG A 169 11.20 3.06 21.45
N ALA A 170 12.49 2.83 21.55
CA ALA A 170 13.38 2.80 20.39
C ALA A 170 12.95 1.73 19.35
N GLU A 171 12.53 0.54 19.80
CA GLU A 171 12.03 -0.51 18.93
C GLU A 171 10.74 -0.16 18.20
N ASP A 172 9.94 0.79 18.69
CA ASP A 172 8.67 1.19 18.06
C ASP A 172 8.91 1.86 16.70
N THR A 173 10.05 2.53 16.51
CA THR A 173 10.48 3.07 15.20
C THR A 173 10.64 1.95 14.16
N PHE A 174 11.25 0.83 14.55
CA PHE A 174 11.36 -0.33 13.67
C PHE A 174 10.01 -1.02 13.43
N LEU A 175 9.13 -1.02 14.41
CA LEU A 175 7.77 -1.54 14.22
C LEU A 175 6.98 -0.69 13.19
N VAL A 176 7.19 0.62 13.14
CA VAL A 176 6.61 1.45 12.08
C VAL A 176 7.15 1.06 10.70
N VAL A 177 8.45 0.79 10.56
CA VAL A 177 9.01 0.25 9.30
C VAL A 177 8.40 -1.12 8.98
N LEU A 178 8.29 -2.01 9.98
CA LEU A 178 7.69 -3.34 9.82
C LEU A 178 6.19 -3.26 9.47
N SER A 179 5.46 -2.23 9.89
CA SER A 179 4.08 -2.01 9.46
C SER A 179 3.97 -1.77 7.96
N MET A 180 5.01 -1.22 7.33
CA MET A 180 5.06 -1.08 5.86
C MET A 180 5.34 -2.40 5.17
N PHE A 181 6.10 -3.33 5.78
CA PHE A 181 6.21 -4.71 5.28
C PHE A 181 4.84 -5.39 5.26
N VAL A 182 4.10 -5.30 6.36
CA VAL A 182 2.73 -5.85 6.47
C VAL A 182 1.77 -5.22 5.44
N THR A 183 2.00 -3.96 5.07
CA THR A 183 1.15 -3.26 4.09
C THR A 183 1.51 -3.62 2.65
N LEU A 184 2.79 -3.82 2.32
CA LEU A 184 3.29 -3.83 0.94
C LEU A 184 3.66 -5.22 0.42
N GLN A 185 3.78 -6.23 1.27
CA GLN A 185 4.24 -7.56 0.89
C GLN A 185 3.27 -8.65 1.35
N ASP A 186 3.38 -9.82 0.75
CA ASP A 186 2.68 -11.03 1.18
C ASP A 186 3.17 -11.45 2.57
N THR A 187 2.25 -11.58 3.52
CA THR A 187 2.56 -11.86 4.93
C THR A 187 2.44 -13.32 5.31
N ASP A 188 1.84 -14.16 4.47
CA ASP A 188 1.53 -15.56 4.78
C ASP A 188 1.91 -16.55 3.68
N GLY A 189 2.51 -16.07 2.58
CA GLY A 189 2.90 -16.88 1.43
C GLY A 189 1.71 -17.29 0.56
N SER A 190 0.64 -16.50 0.53
CA SER A 190 -0.59 -16.80 -0.23
C SER A 190 -0.34 -16.91 -1.73
N TYR A 191 0.58 -16.12 -2.29
CA TYR A 191 0.96 -16.21 -3.71
C TYR A 191 1.56 -17.57 -4.06
N GLU A 192 2.61 -18.00 -3.33
CA GLU A 192 3.23 -19.30 -3.56
C GLU A 192 2.28 -20.46 -3.24
N ALA A 193 1.43 -20.35 -2.21
CA ALA A 193 0.42 -21.37 -1.89
C ALA A 193 -0.58 -21.54 -3.02
N THR A 194 -1.01 -20.43 -3.63
CA THR A 194 -1.88 -20.45 -4.82
C THR A 194 -1.20 -21.16 -5.99
N LEU A 195 0.06 -20.83 -6.29
CA LEU A 195 0.82 -21.50 -7.34
C LEU A 195 1.03 -22.98 -7.05
N ALA A 196 1.28 -23.34 -5.79
CA ALA A 196 1.44 -24.74 -5.38
C ALA A 196 0.17 -25.56 -5.63
N THR A 197 -0.99 -25.02 -5.27
CA THR A 197 -2.28 -25.66 -5.52
C THR A 197 -2.54 -25.81 -7.02
N MET A 198 -2.31 -24.76 -7.82
CA MET A 198 -2.43 -24.84 -9.28
C MET A 198 -1.50 -25.90 -9.88
N ARG A 199 -0.22 -25.92 -9.45
CA ARG A 199 0.79 -26.87 -9.91
C ARG A 199 0.41 -28.32 -9.60
N ASP A 200 -0.20 -28.56 -8.43
CA ASP A 200 -0.57 -29.88 -7.95
C ASP A 200 -1.87 -30.43 -8.59
N VAL A 201 -2.74 -29.55 -9.08
CA VAL A 201 -4.09 -29.87 -9.59
C VAL A 201 -4.17 -29.84 -11.11
N LEU A 202 -3.48 -28.89 -11.75
CA LEU A 202 -3.57 -28.65 -13.18
C LEU A 202 -2.45 -29.34 -13.96
N PRO A 203 -2.65 -29.73 -15.24
CA PRO A 203 -1.56 -30.08 -16.12
C PRO A 203 -0.56 -28.93 -16.26
N PRO A 204 0.74 -29.22 -16.50
CA PRO A 204 1.77 -28.19 -16.62
C PRO A 204 1.43 -27.08 -17.61
N GLU A 205 0.87 -27.42 -18.77
CA GLU A 205 0.50 -26.47 -19.81
C GLU A 205 -0.64 -25.53 -19.37
N MET A 206 -1.60 -26.02 -18.55
CA MET A 206 -2.65 -25.19 -17.96
C MET A 206 -2.11 -24.30 -16.85
N PHE A 207 -1.18 -24.82 -16.04
CA PHE A 207 -0.48 -24.01 -15.03
C PHE A 207 0.25 -22.83 -15.70
N ASP A 208 1.04 -23.11 -16.74
CA ASP A 208 1.79 -22.07 -17.47
C ASP A 208 0.85 -21.03 -18.12
N PHE A 209 -0.25 -21.51 -18.72
CA PHE A 209 -1.25 -20.64 -19.34
C PHE A 209 -1.93 -19.71 -18.32
N LEU A 210 -2.30 -20.22 -17.15
CA LEU A 210 -3.00 -19.47 -16.11
C LEU A 210 -2.06 -18.66 -15.21
N ASN A 211 -0.74 -18.89 -15.27
CA ASN A 211 0.29 -18.10 -14.60
C ASN A 211 1.25 -17.45 -15.62
N PRO A 212 0.75 -16.56 -16.52
CA PRO A 212 1.58 -15.94 -17.54
C PRO A 212 2.63 -15.01 -16.90
N ARG A 213 3.85 -15.03 -17.44
CA ARG A 213 4.94 -14.18 -16.97
C ARG A 213 4.83 -12.72 -17.44
N GLY A 214 3.99 -12.44 -18.40
CA GLY A 214 3.72 -11.11 -18.95
C GLY A 214 2.62 -11.12 -20.00
N SER A 215 2.50 -10.02 -20.73
CA SER A 215 1.52 -9.83 -21.80
C SER A 215 1.94 -8.70 -22.74
N GLU A 216 1.07 -8.38 -23.69
CA GLU A 216 1.21 -7.19 -24.55
C GLU A 216 1.26 -5.85 -23.78
N TRP A 217 0.82 -5.84 -22.52
CA TRP A 217 0.89 -4.66 -21.65
C TRP A 217 2.25 -4.50 -20.97
N ASP A 218 3.14 -5.48 -21.06
CA ASP A 218 4.48 -5.37 -20.51
C ASP A 218 5.21 -4.16 -21.10
N ALA A 219 5.78 -3.36 -20.22
CA ALA A 219 6.54 -2.18 -20.60
C ALA A 219 7.84 -2.09 -19.78
N PRO A 220 8.74 -3.10 -19.84
CA PRO A 220 9.98 -3.05 -19.10
C PRO A 220 10.88 -1.92 -19.64
N VAL A 221 11.75 -1.38 -18.77
CA VAL A 221 12.78 -0.43 -19.20
C VAL A 221 13.89 -1.16 -19.96
N VAL A 222 14.21 -2.38 -19.55
CA VAL A 222 15.17 -3.27 -20.20
C VAL A 222 14.53 -4.61 -20.48
N GLY A 223 14.58 -5.04 -21.75
CA GLY A 223 13.97 -6.29 -22.21
C GLY A 223 12.75 -6.07 -23.10
N ALA A 224 12.05 -7.16 -23.39
CA ALA A 224 10.84 -7.16 -24.22
C ALA A 224 9.64 -7.68 -23.45
N ALA A 225 8.43 -7.45 -23.98
CA ALA A 225 7.21 -8.08 -23.45
C ALA A 225 7.28 -9.59 -23.58
N PHE A 226 6.79 -10.32 -22.57
CA PHE A 226 6.69 -11.79 -22.66
C PHE A 226 5.41 -12.20 -23.39
N ALA A 227 5.53 -13.22 -24.21
CA ALA A 227 4.38 -13.81 -24.88
C ALA A 227 3.48 -14.55 -23.86
N VAL A 228 2.17 -14.43 -24.03
CA VAL A 228 1.21 -15.23 -23.27
C VAL A 228 1.25 -16.67 -23.78
N PRO A 229 1.38 -17.69 -22.91
CA PRO A 229 1.36 -19.09 -23.33
C PRO A 229 0.11 -19.46 -24.13
N PRO A 230 0.17 -20.44 -25.03
CA PRO A 230 -0.99 -20.91 -25.78
C PRO A 230 -2.02 -21.55 -24.84
N ILE A 231 -3.30 -21.52 -25.22
CA ILE A 231 -4.34 -22.29 -24.54
C ILE A 231 -4.09 -23.76 -24.83
N PRO A 232 -3.97 -24.65 -23.81
CA PRO A 232 -3.84 -26.08 -24.02
C PRO A 232 -5.05 -26.68 -24.73
N GLY A 233 -4.82 -27.64 -25.61
CA GLY A 233 -5.90 -28.32 -26.33
C GLY A 233 -6.75 -29.28 -25.47
N PRO A 234 -7.89 -29.75 -25.99
CA PRO A 234 -8.76 -30.66 -25.26
C PRO A 234 -8.14 -32.06 -25.00
N ASP A 235 -7.12 -32.41 -25.73
CA ASP A 235 -6.30 -33.62 -25.54
C ASP A 235 -5.43 -33.52 -24.27
N VAL A 236 -5.04 -32.31 -23.86
CA VAL A 236 -4.32 -32.04 -22.62
C VAL A 236 -5.29 -31.85 -21.46
N TYR A 237 -6.34 -31.03 -21.65
CA TYR A 237 -7.25 -30.66 -20.57
C TYR A 237 -8.64 -30.29 -21.07
N ASP A 238 -9.57 -31.28 -21.08
CA ASP A 238 -10.99 -31.05 -21.39
C ASP A 238 -11.79 -30.91 -20.10
N LEU A 239 -11.80 -29.68 -19.54
CA LEU A 239 -12.52 -29.38 -18.31
C LEU A 239 -14.03 -29.47 -18.47
N ARG A 240 -14.56 -29.14 -19.67
CA ARG A 240 -15.98 -29.22 -19.94
C ARG A 240 -16.50 -30.66 -19.86
N ALA A 241 -15.78 -31.63 -20.43
CA ALA A 241 -16.11 -33.04 -20.32
C ALA A 241 -15.98 -33.54 -18.88
N ARG A 242 -14.92 -33.18 -18.18
CA ARG A 242 -14.65 -33.57 -16.78
C ARG A 242 -15.69 -33.06 -15.80
N ARG A 243 -16.27 -31.88 -16.05
CA ARG A 243 -17.26 -31.20 -15.20
C ARG A 243 -18.70 -31.39 -15.65
N GLN A 244 -18.96 -32.16 -16.71
CA GLN A 244 -20.31 -32.42 -17.19
C GLN A 244 -21.18 -33.07 -16.09
N GLY A 245 -22.31 -32.44 -15.75
CA GLY A 245 -23.19 -32.87 -14.66
C GLY A 245 -22.78 -32.49 -13.26
N LYS A 246 -21.64 -31.83 -13.07
CA LYS A 246 -21.21 -31.27 -11.79
C LYS A 246 -21.56 -29.79 -11.73
N ARG A 247 -22.07 -29.33 -10.60
CA ARG A 247 -22.22 -27.89 -10.38
C ARG A 247 -20.84 -27.23 -10.35
N THR A 248 -20.69 -26.12 -11.03
CA THR A 248 -19.57 -25.19 -10.78
C THR A 248 -19.67 -24.77 -9.31
N PRO A 249 -18.60 -24.85 -8.52
CA PRO A 249 -18.62 -24.30 -7.18
C PRO A 249 -19.21 -22.90 -7.23
N ASN A 250 -20.02 -22.53 -6.25
CA ASN A 250 -20.44 -21.14 -6.07
C ASN A 250 -19.21 -20.34 -5.64
N ALA A 251 -18.25 -20.25 -6.54
CA ALA A 251 -17.13 -19.34 -6.46
C ALA A 251 -17.67 -17.96 -6.87
N GLN A 252 -18.62 -17.45 -6.08
CA GLN A 252 -18.58 -16.02 -5.85
C GLN A 252 -17.29 -15.82 -5.05
N PRO A 253 -16.27 -15.14 -5.61
CA PRO A 253 -15.33 -14.48 -4.73
C PRO A 253 -16.22 -13.73 -3.75
N PRO A 254 -15.93 -13.76 -2.43
CA PRO A 254 -16.77 -13.08 -1.45
C PRO A 254 -17.03 -11.68 -2.02
N ASN A 255 -18.31 -11.39 -2.21
CA ASN A 255 -18.73 -10.07 -2.69
C ASN A 255 -18.05 -9.06 -1.75
N PRO A 256 -17.31 -8.07 -2.25
CA PRO A 256 -16.76 -7.03 -1.38
C PRO A 256 -17.84 -6.36 -0.51
N ASN A 257 -19.11 -6.52 -0.87
CA ASN A 257 -20.26 -6.05 -0.11
C ASN A 257 -20.89 -7.11 0.84
N ASP A 258 -20.47 -8.38 0.80
CA ASP A 258 -21.07 -9.46 1.64
C ASP A 258 -20.39 -9.62 3.03
N LEU A 259 -19.52 -8.68 3.42
CA LEU A 259 -18.98 -8.62 4.77
C LEU A 259 -20.03 -8.23 5.83
N SER A 260 -21.25 -7.87 5.43
CA SER A 260 -22.37 -7.64 6.36
C SER A 260 -22.82 -8.89 7.10
N ASP A 261 -22.62 -10.09 6.56
CA ASP A 261 -23.11 -11.34 7.15
C ASP A 261 -22.14 -12.02 8.13
N LEU A 262 -20.90 -11.54 8.24
CA LEU A 262 -19.94 -12.07 9.22
C LEU A 262 -19.98 -11.34 10.59
N GLY A 263 -20.91 -10.42 10.80
CA GLY A 263 -21.06 -9.72 12.08
C GLY A 263 -19.86 -8.82 12.45
N VAL A 264 -18.92 -8.63 11.53
CA VAL A 264 -17.83 -7.66 11.65
C VAL A 264 -18.41 -6.33 11.17
N GLY A 265 -19.10 -5.64 12.06
CA GLY A 265 -19.57 -4.28 11.79
C GLY A 265 -18.39 -3.40 11.37
N ASP A 266 -18.65 -2.46 10.47
CA ASP A 266 -17.80 -1.46 9.79
C ASP A 266 -16.80 -0.69 10.69
N TRP A 267 -16.00 -1.40 11.48
CA TRP A 267 -14.82 -0.85 12.12
C TRP A 267 -13.65 -1.01 11.14
N GLU A 268 -13.73 -0.25 10.06
CA GLU A 268 -12.57 -0.01 9.21
C GLU A 268 -11.49 0.68 10.07
N LEU A 269 -10.70 -0.11 10.80
CA LEU A 269 -9.36 0.33 11.26
C LEU A 269 -8.48 0.68 10.05
N GLY A 270 -9.09 0.84 8.88
CA GLY A 270 -8.45 1.18 7.62
C GLY A 270 -7.73 0.00 6.96
N VAL A 271 -8.06 -1.22 7.36
CA VAL A 271 -7.48 -2.45 6.84
C VAL A 271 -8.58 -3.30 6.22
N ASP A 272 -8.96 -2.98 5.01
CA ASP A 272 -9.63 -3.93 4.13
C ASP A 272 -8.53 -4.70 3.39
N GLU A 273 -8.11 -5.82 3.97
CA GLU A 273 -6.99 -6.63 3.46
C GLU A 273 -7.20 -7.10 2.01
N ARG A 274 -8.45 -7.27 1.57
CA ARG A 274 -8.76 -7.62 0.16
C ARG A 274 -8.66 -6.42 -0.78
N ARG A 275 -8.76 -5.19 -0.28
CA ARG A 275 -8.52 -3.96 -1.05
C ARG A 275 -7.04 -3.58 -1.07
N GLU A 276 -6.23 -4.06 -0.12
CA GLU A 276 -4.77 -3.89 -0.14
C GLU A 276 -4.11 -4.59 -1.34
N ALA A 277 -4.73 -5.58 -1.95
CA ALA A 277 -4.29 -6.16 -3.23
C ALA A 277 -4.23 -5.15 -4.40
N ALA A 278 -4.80 -3.96 -4.23
CA ALA A 278 -4.78 -2.88 -5.22
C ALA A 278 -3.73 -1.79 -4.90
N ILE A 279 -2.89 -1.96 -3.88
CA ILE A 279 -1.78 -1.05 -3.55
C ILE A 279 -0.78 -1.04 -4.70
N GLY A 280 -0.35 0.15 -5.08
CA GLY A 280 0.58 0.34 -6.16
C GLY A 280 1.36 1.64 -6.02
N SER A 281 2.00 2.08 -7.09
CA SER A 281 2.68 3.38 -7.17
C SER A 281 3.07 3.65 -8.61
N ASN A 282 3.35 4.92 -8.95
CA ASN A 282 4.09 5.28 -10.14
C ASN A 282 5.38 6.00 -9.74
N ASN A 283 6.46 5.73 -10.46
CA ASN A 283 7.71 6.46 -10.31
C ASN A 283 8.43 6.52 -11.66
N PHE A 284 8.75 7.72 -12.13
CA PHE A 284 9.38 7.91 -13.43
C PHE A 284 10.26 9.14 -13.44
N ALA A 285 11.29 9.13 -14.30
CA ALA A 285 12.22 10.21 -14.41
C ALA A 285 12.62 10.49 -15.87
N VAL A 286 12.98 11.75 -16.13
CA VAL A 286 13.58 12.18 -17.39
C VAL A 286 14.91 12.86 -17.11
N SER A 287 15.93 12.54 -17.92
CA SER A 287 17.27 13.12 -17.78
C SER A 287 17.28 14.60 -18.18
N GLY A 288 18.25 15.35 -17.68
CA GLY A 288 18.45 16.75 -18.03
C GLY A 288 18.59 17.03 -19.51
N ARG A 289 18.91 16.04 -20.33
CA ARG A 289 18.91 16.17 -21.80
C ARG A 289 17.52 16.49 -22.37
N LEU A 290 16.48 16.13 -21.65
CA LEU A 290 15.08 16.26 -22.04
C LEU A 290 14.36 17.41 -21.31
N THR A 291 15.09 18.26 -20.61
CA THR A 291 14.57 19.47 -19.95
C THR A 291 15.18 20.72 -20.59
N ALA A 292 14.62 21.87 -20.31
CA ALA A 292 15.11 23.13 -20.88
C ALA A 292 16.38 23.64 -20.20
N ASP A 293 16.54 23.33 -18.92
CA ASP A 293 17.56 23.85 -18.02
C ASP A 293 18.68 22.85 -17.69
N GLY A 294 18.60 21.63 -18.24
CA GLY A 294 19.58 20.57 -18.02
C GLY A 294 19.43 19.81 -16.69
N GLY A 295 18.47 20.16 -15.83
CA GLY A 295 18.16 19.42 -14.60
C GLY A 295 17.31 18.17 -14.88
N ALA A 296 17.64 17.04 -14.27
CA ALA A 296 16.77 15.87 -14.33
C ALA A 296 15.49 16.12 -13.55
N LEU A 297 14.36 15.54 -13.97
CA LEU A 297 13.09 15.58 -13.25
C LEU A 297 12.70 14.18 -12.82
N LEU A 298 12.34 14.03 -11.55
CA LEU A 298 11.78 12.83 -10.95
C LEU A 298 10.32 13.08 -10.58
N ALA A 299 9.43 12.14 -10.91
CA ALA A 299 8.02 12.14 -10.48
C ALA A 299 7.72 10.86 -9.72
N ASN A 300 7.10 10.98 -8.57
CA ASN A 300 6.64 9.86 -7.75
C ASN A 300 5.22 10.10 -7.24
N ASP A 301 4.39 9.07 -7.24
CA ASP A 301 3.10 9.03 -6.56
C ASP A 301 2.87 7.61 -6.02
N MET A 302 2.90 7.47 -4.68
CA MET A 302 2.70 6.19 -4.00
C MET A 302 1.20 5.97 -3.75
N HIS A 303 0.66 4.87 -4.29
CA HIS A 303 -0.76 4.54 -4.15
C HIS A 303 -0.95 3.60 -2.96
N LEU A 304 -1.57 4.12 -1.91
CA LEU A 304 -1.83 3.40 -0.66
C LEU A 304 -3.30 3.51 -0.29
N GLY A 305 -3.71 2.76 0.73
CA GLY A 305 -4.95 3.00 1.43
C GLY A 305 -4.90 4.34 2.17
N ILE A 306 -5.65 5.32 1.68
CA ILE A 306 -5.66 6.68 2.24
C ILE A 306 -6.67 6.77 3.37
N ARG A 307 -6.24 7.36 4.48
CA ARG A 307 -7.04 7.65 5.68
C ARG A 307 -6.75 9.04 6.21
N VAL A 308 -7.44 9.43 7.26
CA VAL A 308 -7.17 10.66 7.99
C VAL A 308 -6.63 10.29 9.38
N PRO A 309 -5.45 10.80 9.77
CA PRO A 309 -4.51 11.59 8.96
C PRO A 309 -3.86 10.76 7.84
N ASN A 310 -3.28 11.45 6.85
CA ASN A 310 -2.53 10.81 5.77
C ASN A 310 -1.34 9.99 6.30
N THR A 311 -0.89 9.00 5.51
CA THR A 311 0.27 8.16 5.83
C THR A 311 1.52 9.00 6.08
N TRP A 312 1.76 9.99 5.24
CA TRP A 312 2.98 10.80 5.23
C TRP A 312 2.87 12.09 6.05
N TYR A 313 4.04 12.54 6.52
CA TYR A 313 4.23 13.84 7.16
C TYR A 313 5.26 14.62 6.35
N ARG A 314 4.84 15.69 5.68
CA ARG A 314 5.71 16.53 4.86
C ARG A 314 6.54 17.43 5.73
N ALA A 315 7.85 17.56 5.46
CA ALA A 315 8.76 18.40 6.25
C ALA A 315 9.98 18.84 5.45
N ALA A 316 10.67 19.84 5.97
CA ALA A 316 12.03 20.25 5.59
C ALA A 316 12.94 20.14 6.81
N PHE A 317 14.12 19.52 6.64
CA PHE A 317 15.16 19.39 7.66
C PHE A 317 16.39 20.18 7.22
N GLU A 318 16.94 21.01 8.12
CA GLU A 318 18.12 21.82 7.82
C GLU A 318 19.08 21.81 9.02
N TRP A 319 20.38 21.53 8.76
CA TRP A 319 21.46 21.66 9.74
C TRP A 319 22.79 21.91 9.04
N PRO A 320 23.78 22.59 9.71
CA PRO A 320 25.08 22.85 9.13
C PRO A 320 25.81 21.55 8.74
N ASP A 321 26.57 21.60 7.63
CA ASP A 321 27.58 20.58 7.31
C ASP A 321 28.93 21.10 7.81
N PRO A 322 29.55 20.48 8.83
CA PRO A 322 30.86 20.91 9.33
C PRO A 322 31.97 20.81 8.28
N SER A 323 31.82 19.92 7.29
CA SER A 323 32.79 19.73 6.20
C SER A 323 32.63 20.75 5.08
N SER A 324 31.41 21.32 4.94
CA SER A 324 31.06 22.30 3.89
C SER A 324 30.16 23.41 4.46
N PRO A 325 30.71 24.39 5.20
CA PRO A 325 29.90 25.42 5.87
C PRO A 325 29.02 26.28 4.92
N SER A 326 29.34 26.33 3.64
CA SER A 326 28.57 27.04 2.62
C SER A 326 27.40 26.23 2.05
N GLU A 327 27.36 24.91 2.29
CA GLU A 327 26.31 23.99 1.82
C GLU A 327 25.78 23.17 2.99
N PRO A 328 24.83 23.72 3.77
CA PRO A 328 24.21 22.96 4.86
C PRO A 328 23.43 21.77 4.32
N HIS A 329 23.29 20.73 5.15
CA HIS A 329 22.37 19.64 4.84
C HIS A 329 20.95 20.18 4.78
N ARG A 330 20.25 19.86 3.69
CA ARG A 330 18.85 20.20 3.46
C ARG A 330 18.14 18.98 2.89
N LEU A 331 17.07 18.55 3.55
CA LEU A 331 16.22 17.48 3.08
C LEU A 331 14.79 17.99 2.99
N PHE A 332 14.15 17.74 1.87
CA PHE A 332 12.77 18.13 1.59
C PHE A 332 11.99 16.91 1.11
N GLY A 333 10.78 16.71 1.59
CA GLY A 333 9.97 15.59 1.16
C GLY A 333 8.94 15.15 2.20
N VAL A 334 8.73 13.86 2.31
CA VAL A 334 7.83 13.26 3.30
C VAL A 334 8.56 12.26 4.18
N SER A 335 8.29 12.34 5.48
CA SER A 335 8.64 11.33 6.47
C SER A 335 7.45 10.43 6.80
N LEU A 336 7.72 9.29 7.41
CA LEU A 336 6.70 8.44 8.02
C LEU A 336 6.65 8.75 9.52
N PRO A 337 5.51 9.24 10.07
CA PRO A 337 5.41 9.47 11.52
C PRO A 337 5.81 8.23 12.32
N GLY A 338 6.80 8.37 13.18
CA GLY A 338 7.45 7.26 13.90
C GLY A 338 8.88 6.95 13.42
N VAL A 339 9.32 7.57 12.30
CA VAL A 339 10.67 7.36 11.73
C VAL A 339 11.37 8.73 11.57
N PRO A 340 12.66 8.87 11.97
CA PRO A 340 13.38 10.15 11.91
C PRO A 340 13.94 10.51 10.53
N ALA A 341 13.55 9.85 9.45
CA ALA A 341 14.11 9.98 8.10
C ALA A 341 13.08 10.46 7.08
N MET A 342 13.55 11.04 5.97
CA MET A 342 12.76 11.26 4.76
C MET A 342 12.62 9.95 3.98
N VAL A 343 11.37 9.57 3.68
CA VAL A 343 11.08 8.36 2.90
C VAL A 343 11.27 8.63 1.42
N VAL A 344 10.64 9.67 0.86
CA VAL A 344 10.86 10.15 -0.51
C VAL A 344 11.06 11.66 -0.49
N GLY A 345 11.90 12.15 -1.40
CA GLY A 345 12.21 13.57 -1.45
C GLY A 345 13.50 13.90 -2.20
N SER A 346 14.16 14.98 -1.74
CA SER A 346 15.45 15.46 -2.24
C SER A 346 16.34 15.93 -1.08
N ASN A 347 17.66 15.66 -1.21
CA ASN A 347 18.70 16.23 -0.36
C ASN A 347 19.48 17.38 -1.06
N THR A 348 18.93 17.92 -2.16
CA THR A 348 19.50 18.92 -3.06
C THR A 348 20.60 18.41 -4.00
N HIS A 349 21.12 17.21 -3.79
CA HIS A 349 22.09 16.55 -4.67
C HIS A 349 21.45 15.39 -5.42
N VAL A 350 20.65 14.60 -4.71
CA VAL A 350 19.89 13.47 -5.24
C VAL A 350 18.42 13.61 -4.84
N ALA A 351 17.52 13.29 -5.75
CA ALA A 351 16.10 13.06 -5.46
C ALA A 351 15.79 11.59 -5.70
N TRP A 352 14.89 11.03 -4.85
CA TRP A 352 14.50 9.62 -4.92
C TRP A 352 13.01 9.44 -4.70
N GLY A 353 12.47 8.40 -5.34
CA GLY A 353 11.09 7.98 -5.22
C GLY A 353 10.97 6.47 -5.37
N PHE A 354 9.82 5.92 -4.98
CA PHE A 354 9.63 4.48 -4.86
C PHE A 354 8.34 3.98 -5.53
N THR A 355 8.43 2.74 -6.07
CA THR A 355 7.25 1.92 -6.33
C THR A 355 7.44 0.54 -5.69
N ASN A 356 6.40 0.00 -5.05
CA ASN A 356 6.48 -1.36 -4.55
C ASN A 356 6.90 -2.30 -5.68
N THR A 357 7.96 -3.09 -5.45
CA THR A 357 8.34 -4.14 -6.38
C THR A 357 7.73 -5.47 -5.94
N TYR A 358 6.96 -6.10 -6.80
CA TYR A 358 6.47 -7.47 -6.61
C TYR A 358 7.53 -8.49 -7.05
N ALA A 359 8.79 -8.20 -6.77
CA ALA A 359 9.88 -9.16 -6.74
C ALA A 359 9.66 -10.12 -5.56
N ASP A 360 10.49 -11.13 -5.47
CA ASP A 360 10.31 -12.22 -4.53
C ASP A 360 11.04 -11.95 -3.21
N TRP A 361 10.29 -11.71 -2.14
CA TRP A 361 10.76 -11.30 -0.82
C TRP A 361 10.57 -12.34 0.27
N ASN A 362 9.91 -13.44 -0.05
CA ASN A 362 9.60 -14.53 0.87
C ASN A 362 9.60 -15.87 0.16
N ASP A 363 9.70 -16.95 0.90
CA ASP A 363 9.59 -18.31 0.40
C ASP A 363 8.87 -19.20 1.42
N ILE A 364 8.02 -20.11 0.96
CA ILE A 364 7.43 -21.17 1.76
C ILE A 364 8.37 -22.37 1.78
N VAL A 365 8.79 -22.77 2.98
CA VAL A 365 9.64 -23.95 3.21
C VAL A 365 8.76 -25.15 3.61
N LEU A 366 8.71 -26.19 2.80
CA LEU A 366 8.06 -27.46 3.15
C LEU A 366 8.88 -28.18 4.22
N LEU A 367 8.26 -28.46 5.37
CA LEU A 367 8.94 -29.10 6.50
C LEU A 367 8.86 -30.62 6.42
N GLU A 368 9.99 -31.29 6.56
CA GLU A 368 10.07 -32.73 6.76
C GLU A 368 10.02 -33.00 8.26
N THR A 369 8.88 -33.51 8.76
CA THR A 369 8.66 -33.82 10.18
C THR A 369 8.87 -35.30 10.45
N ASP A 370 9.23 -35.64 11.70
CA ASP A 370 9.40 -37.01 12.16
C ASP A 370 8.03 -37.57 12.61
N PRO A 371 7.48 -38.60 11.94
CA PRO A 371 6.19 -39.19 12.35
C PRO A 371 6.18 -39.75 13.78
N GLY A 372 7.33 -40.19 14.30
CA GLY A 372 7.51 -40.70 15.67
C GLY A 372 7.69 -39.58 16.71
N GLN A 373 8.09 -38.39 16.26
CA GLN A 373 8.37 -37.23 17.09
C GLN A 373 7.87 -35.94 16.38
N PRO A 374 6.57 -35.66 16.38
CA PRO A 374 5.98 -34.58 15.58
C PRO A 374 6.41 -33.16 15.98
N ASN A 375 7.12 -33.01 17.09
CA ASN A 375 7.74 -31.74 17.52
C ASN A 375 9.11 -31.48 16.91
N ARG A 376 9.58 -32.29 15.95
CA ARG A 376 10.88 -32.18 15.28
C ARG A 376 10.74 -32.04 13.77
N TYR A 377 11.64 -31.27 13.20
CA TYR A 377 11.76 -31.08 11.75
C TYR A 377 13.23 -31.28 11.31
N LYS A 378 13.44 -31.66 10.07
CA LYS A 378 14.76 -31.89 9.47
C LYS A 378 15.36 -30.59 8.95
N THR A 379 16.63 -30.39 9.22
CA THR A 379 17.43 -29.27 8.74
C THR A 379 18.74 -29.80 8.11
N PRO A 380 19.50 -28.98 7.36
CA PRO A 380 20.82 -29.40 6.85
C PRO A 380 21.79 -29.92 7.94
N GLY A 381 21.61 -29.45 9.17
CA GLY A 381 22.39 -29.89 10.33
C GLY A 381 21.79 -31.06 11.11
N GLY A 382 20.72 -31.70 10.57
CA GLY A 382 20.04 -32.81 11.24
C GLY A 382 18.69 -32.42 11.84
N TRP A 383 18.13 -33.29 12.67
CA TRP A 383 16.85 -33.09 13.32
C TRP A 383 16.91 -32.02 14.40
N ARG A 384 15.95 -31.09 14.40
CA ARG A 384 15.78 -30.02 15.39
C ARG A 384 14.35 -30.00 15.92
N GLU A 385 14.18 -29.58 17.17
CA GLU A 385 12.88 -29.30 17.76
C GLU A 385 12.40 -27.92 17.32
N PHE A 386 11.07 -27.74 17.19
CA PHE A 386 10.48 -26.43 17.02
C PHE A 386 10.75 -25.56 18.25
N GLU A 387 11.12 -24.32 18.03
CA GLU A 387 11.09 -23.32 19.11
C GLU A 387 9.65 -22.93 19.37
N ARG A 388 9.24 -22.96 20.65
CA ARG A 388 7.88 -22.64 21.07
C ARG A 388 7.89 -21.35 21.86
N PHE A 389 7.07 -20.39 21.41
CA PHE A 389 6.87 -19.11 22.08
C PHE A 389 5.41 -19.01 22.53
N ASN A 390 5.19 -18.77 23.82
CA ASN A 390 3.86 -18.53 24.34
C ASN A 390 3.56 -17.03 24.30
N GLU A 391 2.83 -16.60 23.27
CA GLU A 391 2.45 -15.20 23.06
C GLU A 391 1.18 -14.88 23.83
N THR A 392 1.16 -13.72 24.50
CA THR A 392 0.01 -13.22 25.25
C THR A 392 -0.64 -12.06 24.53
N PHE A 393 -1.93 -12.12 24.29
CA PHE A 393 -2.74 -11.07 23.71
C PHE A 393 -3.49 -10.34 24.81
N GLN A 394 -3.12 -9.09 25.07
CA GLN A 394 -3.90 -8.18 25.88
C GLN A 394 -5.12 -7.74 25.08
N ILE A 395 -6.31 -7.74 25.67
CA ILE A 395 -7.56 -7.40 24.97
C ILE A 395 -8.30 -6.37 25.82
N ALA A 396 -8.50 -5.16 25.28
CA ALA A 396 -9.22 -4.12 25.98
C ALA A 396 -10.64 -4.61 26.37
N GLY A 397 -10.94 -4.54 27.68
CA GLY A 397 -12.23 -4.94 28.21
C GLY A 397 -12.48 -6.46 28.34
N GLN A 398 -11.47 -7.29 28.09
CA GLN A 398 -11.55 -8.76 28.24
C GLN A 398 -10.30 -9.33 28.91
N PRO A 399 -10.35 -10.57 29.44
CA PRO A 399 -9.16 -11.27 29.91
C PRO A 399 -8.16 -11.52 28.78
N ASP A 400 -6.87 -11.56 29.14
CA ASP A 400 -5.79 -11.90 28.24
C ASP A 400 -5.97 -13.31 27.67
N GLU A 401 -5.64 -13.48 26.40
CA GLU A 401 -5.58 -14.78 25.72
C GLU A 401 -4.13 -15.19 25.44
N ARG A 402 -3.89 -16.49 25.28
CA ARG A 402 -2.58 -17.05 24.98
C ARG A 402 -2.61 -17.95 23.76
N GLN A 403 -1.55 -17.89 22.97
CA GLN A 403 -1.35 -18.73 21.80
C GLN A 403 0.12 -19.18 21.74
N ASP A 404 0.34 -20.46 21.47
CA ASP A 404 1.67 -20.96 21.15
C ASP A 404 2.00 -20.65 19.68
N VAL A 405 3.15 -20.04 19.45
CA VAL A 405 3.73 -19.79 18.14
C VAL A 405 4.95 -20.68 17.98
N LEU A 406 4.98 -21.49 16.94
CA LEU A 406 6.10 -22.38 16.63
C LEU A 406 7.01 -21.71 15.59
N TRP A 407 8.31 -21.84 15.81
CA TRP A 407 9.34 -21.34 14.90
C TRP A 407 10.33 -22.40 14.50
N THR A 408 10.85 -22.24 13.29
CA THR A 408 11.97 -22.99 12.73
C THR A 408 13.18 -22.08 12.54
N ILE A 409 14.32 -22.63 12.10
CA ILE A 409 15.47 -21.82 11.69
C ILE A 409 15.17 -20.91 10.47
N TRP A 410 14.09 -21.17 9.75
CA TRP A 410 13.68 -20.40 8.57
C TRP A 410 12.63 -19.32 8.89
N GLY A 411 11.88 -19.48 9.99
CA GLY A 411 10.82 -18.56 10.41
C GLY A 411 9.65 -19.28 11.05
N PRO A 412 8.48 -18.61 11.17
CA PRO A 412 7.29 -19.17 11.80
C PRO A 412 6.73 -20.36 11.02
N VAL A 413 6.12 -21.27 11.76
CA VAL A 413 5.33 -22.37 11.19
C VAL A 413 3.97 -21.84 10.81
N LEU A 414 3.59 -22.03 9.54
CA LEU A 414 2.25 -21.75 9.00
C LEU A 414 1.33 -22.97 9.16
N GLY A 415 0.03 -22.77 8.90
CA GLY A 415 -0.91 -23.87 8.71
C GLY A 415 -0.42 -24.84 7.60
N PRO A 416 -0.85 -26.11 7.62
CA PRO A 416 -0.49 -27.07 6.57
C PRO A 416 -1.03 -26.61 5.21
N ASP A 417 -0.40 -27.08 4.14
CA ASP A 417 -0.93 -26.86 2.80
C ASP A 417 -2.17 -27.75 2.50
N HIS A 418 -2.74 -27.60 1.31
CA HIS A 418 -3.93 -28.37 0.86
C HIS A 418 -3.73 -29.91 0.88
N ARG A 419 -2.48 -30.40 0.95
CA ARG A 419 -2.12 -31.81 1.10
C ARG A 419 -1.78 -32.21 2.53
N GLY A 420 -1.92 -31.31 3.50
CA GLY A 420 -1.59 -31.54 4.90
C GLY A 420 -0.09 -31.46 5.22
N ARG A 421 0.77 -30.96 4.32
CA ARG A 421 2.21 -30.82 4.56
C ARG A 421 2.50 -29.60 5.43
N PRO A 422 3.27 -29.73 6.52
CA PRO A 422 3.62 -28.60 7.36
C PRO A 422 4.58 -27.65 6.63
N ARG A 423 4.44 -26.35 6.90
CA ARG A 423 5.15 -25.26 6.22
C ARG A 423 5.77 -24.30 7.21
N ALA A 424 6.90 -23.71 6.85
CA ALA A 424 7.44 -22.53 7.49
C ALA A 424 7.52 -21.36 6.48
N PHE A 425 7.57 -20.13 6.99
CA PHE A 425 7.61 -18.92 6.18
C PHE A 425 8.95 -18.19 6.37
N ARG A 426 9.75 -18.13 5.33
CA ARG A 426 10.98 -17.34 5.29
C ARG A 426 10.69 -16.00 4.64
N TRP A 427 10.97 -14.90 5.34
CA TRP A 427 10.65 -13.54 4.88
C TRP A 427 11.78 -12.57 5.20
N VAL A 428 12.09 -11.64 4.27
CA VAL A 428 13.12 -10.60 4.47
C VAL A 428 12.84 -9.72 5.70
N ALA A 429 11.57 -9.53 6.06
CA ALA A 429 11.15 -8.79 7.25
C ALA A 429 11.64 -9.43 8.58
N HIS A 430 12.06 -10.70 8.58
CA HIS A 430 12.62 -11.38 9.75
C HIS A 430 14.12 -11.08 9.96
N ALA A 431 14.77 -10.28 9.09
CA ALA A 431 16.19 -9.97 9.14
C ALA A 431 16.46 -8.72 10.00
N ALA A 432 16.61 -8.91 11.30
CA ALA A 432 16.83 -7.81 12.25
C ALA A 432 18.12 -7.02 11.98
N ASP A 433 19.17 -7.65 11.44
CA ASP A 433 20.43 -7.01 11.04
C ASP A 433 20.22 -6.03 9.89
N ARG A 434 19.40 -6.37 8.90
CA ARG A 434 19.05 -5.47 7.80
C ARG A 434 18.17 -4.33 8.26
N LEU A 435 17.17 -4.61 9.09
CA LEU A 435 16.28 -3.62 9.68
C LEU A 435 17.07 -2.55 10.47
N ALA A 436 18.11 -2.95 11.20
CA ALA A 436 18.97 -2.04 11.97
C ALA A 436 19.69 -0.98 11.12
N ALA A 437 19.93 -1.23 9.83
CA ALA A 437 20.59 -0.31 8.92
C ALA A 437 19.68 0.84 8.39
N SER A 438 18.35 0.76 8.58
CA SER A 438 17.35 1.61 7.89
C SER A 438 17.00 2.91 8.63
N VAL A 439 17.83 3.42 9.54
CA VAL A 439 17.44 4.55 10.41
C VAL A 439 17.42 5.90 9.71
N VAL A 440 18.46 6.26 8.92
CA VAL A 440 18.60 7.57 8.25
C VAL A 440 19.29 7.46 6.88
N PRO A 441 18.63 6.87 5.88
CA PRO A 441 19.22 6.74 4.54
C PRO A 441 19.28 8.08 3.80
N PHE A 442 20.15 8.17 2.80
CA PHE A 442 20.28 9.22 1.75
C PHE A 442 20.67 10.63 2.21
N GLU A 443 20.87 10.88 3.50
CA GLU A 443 21.11 12.26 4.00
C GLU A 443 22.42 12.88 3.49
N GLY A 444 23.44 12.07 3.24
CA GLY A 444 24.77 12.49 2.79
C GLY A 444 25.09 12.21 1.33
N ASP A 445 24.23 11.50 0.61
CA ASP A 445 24.52 11.03 -0.75
C ASP A 445 24.48 12.18 -1.75
N ARG A 446 25.47 12.23 -2.66
CA ARG A 446 25.65 13.31 -3.63
C ARG A 446 25.51 12.84 -5.08
N THR A 447 25.58 11.53 -5.32
CA THR A 447 25.52 10.91 -6.65
C THR A 447 24.51 9.77 -6.69
N LEU A 448 24.12 9.34 -7.90
CA LEU A 448 23.24 8.18 -8.07
C LEU A 448 23.87 6.92 -7.49
N GLU A 449 25.18 6.75 -7.70
CA GLU A 449 25.92 5.58 -7.27
C GLU A 449 25.90 5.47 -5.73
N GLU A 450 26.22 6.56 -5.01
CA GLU A 450 26.15 6.62 -3.55
C GLU A 450 24.74 6.30 -3.05
N ALA A 451 23.70 6.90 -3.66
CA ALA A 451 22.32 6.67 -3.25
C ALA A 451 21.89 5.21 -3.48
N PHE A 452 22.35 4.56 -4.55
CA PHE A 452 22.07 3.14 -4.77
C PHE A 452 22.86 2.24 -3.84
N ASP A 453 24.11 2.57 -3.52
CA ASP A 453 24.89 1.83 -2.51
C ASP A 453 24.25 1.95 -1.12
N THR A 454 23.75 3.13 -0.76
CA THR A 454 22.96 3.32 0.47
C THR A 454 21.66 2.51 0.45
N ALA A 455 20.94 2.48 -0.68
CA ALA A 455 19.65 1.81 -0.81
C ALA A 455 19.75 0.29 -0.73
N ASN A 456 20.84 -0.27 -1.26
CA ASN A 456 21.03 -1.70 -1.36
C ASN A 456 21.24 -2.33 0.04
N GLY A 457 20.60 -3.46 0.29
CA GLY A 457 20.82 -4.20 1.54
C GLY A 457 20.10 -3.66 2.78
N LEU A 458 19.32 -2.58 2.70
CA LEU A 458 18.53 -2.08 3.83
C LEU A 458 17.34 -3.00 4.16
N GLY A 459 16.96 -3.08 5.42
CA GLY A 459 15.79 -3.84 5.90
C GLY A 459 14.50 -3.03 5.77
N THR A 460 14.13 -2.75 4.55
CA THR A 460 12.87 -2.07 4.19
C THR A 460 12.07 -2.94 3.24
N PRO A 461 10.75 -2.75 3.09
CA PRO A 461 10.01 -3.42 2.02
C PRO A 461 10.67 -3.15 0.68
N GLY A 462 10.91 -4.19 -0.13
CA GLY A 462 11.61 -4.06 -1.40
C GLY A 462 10.89 -3.12 -2.36
N GLN A 463 11.58 -2.07 -2.83
CA GLN A 463 11.02 -1.06 -3.73
C GLN A 463 11.86 -0.91 -4.99
N ASN A 464 11.21 -0.65 -6.13
CA ASN A 464 11.90 -0.01 -7.24
C ASN A 464 12.26 1.42 -6.83
N MET A 465 13.51 1.75 -6.77
CA MET A 465 13.99 3.11 -6.56
C MET A 465 14.32 3.74 -7.91
N VAL A 466 13.67 4.82 -8.27
CA VAL A 466 14.12 5.71 -9.33
C VAL A 466 14.74 6.93 -8.68
N ALA A 467 15.91 7.32 -9.13
CA ALA A 467 16.63 8.48 -8.61
C ALA A 467 17.09 9.41 -9.74
N ALA A 468 17.26 10.67 -9.39
CA ALA A 468 17.85 11.70 -10.24
C ALA A 468 18.93 12.44 -9.46
N ASP A 469 20.03 12.87 -10.11
CA ASP A 469 21.05 13.69 -9.48
C ASP A 469 21.13 15.12 -10.04
N ARG A 470 21.80 15.99 -9.29
CA ARG A 470 21.95 17.41 -9.62
C ARG A 470 22.68 17.66 -10.96
N SER A 471 23.43 16.68 -11.45
CA SER A 471 24.12 16.77 -12.74
C SER A 471 23.20 16.47 -13.94
N GLY A 472 21.94 16.09 -13.70
CA GLY A 472 20.95 15.80 -14.73
C GLY A 472 20.90 14.33 -15.16
N ARG A 473 21.54 13.44 -14.39
CA ARG A 473 21.50 11.98 -14.60
C ARG A 473 20.28 11.35 -13.91
N ILE A 474 19.87 10.20 -14.42
CA ILE A 474 18.79 9.40 -13.84
C ILE A 474 19.20 7.94 -13.73
N GLY A 475 18.64 7.23 -12.75
CA GLY A 475 18.92 5.81 -12.57
C GLY A 475 17.78 5.05 -11.89
N TRP A 476 17.87 3.73 -11.96
CA TRP A 476 17.00 2.78 -11.26
C TRP A 476 17.84 1.69 -10.59
N SER A 477 17.43 1.32 -9.38
CA SER A 477 17.91 0.16 -8.65
C SER A 477 16.81 -0.34 -7.69
N VAL A 478 17.15 -1.24 -6.76
CA VAL A 478 16.23 -1.73 -5.75
C VAL A 478 16.62 -1.22 -4.37
N TYR A 479 15.67 -0.64 -3.68
CA TYR A 479 15.73 -0.28 -2.27
C TYR A 479 15.28 -1.45 -1.42
N GLY A 480 16.17 -2.04 -0.63
CA GLY A 480 15.89 -3.20 0.22
C GLY A 480 16.84 -4.39 -0.01
N ALA A 481 16.91 -5.29 0.94
CA ALA A 481 17.80 -6.44 0.90
C ALA A 481 17.23 -7.56 0.00
N ILE A 482 17.99 -7.97 -1.02
CA ILE A 482 17.62 -9.07 -1.93
C ILE A 482 18.25 -10.37 -1.44
N PRO A 483 17.45 -11.44 -1.18
CA PRO A 483 18.01 -12.73 -0.78
C PRO A 483 18.71 -13.42 -1.95
N ARG A 484 19.89 -14.02 -1.68
CA ARG A 484 20.56 -14.88 -2.64
C ARG A 484 19.95 -16.28 -2.56
N ARG A 485 19.14 -16.64 -3.54
CA ARG A 485 18.53 -17.97 -3.65
C ARG A 485 19.50 -18.97 -4.27
N VAL A 486 19.50 -20.19 -3.77
CA VAL A 486 20.29 -21.31 -4.27
C VAL A 486 19.39 -22.52 -4.48
N GLY A 487 19.44 -23.12 -5.68
CA GLY A 487 18.69 -24.32 -6.01
C GLY A 487 17.17 -24.15 -6.12
N ILE A 488 16.66 -22.91 -6.02
CA ILE A 488 15.26 -22.53 -6.18
C ILE A 488 15.16 -21.21 -6.94
N ASP A 489 14.00 -20.96 -7.57
CA ASP A 489 13.64 -19.67 -8.15
C ASP A 489 12.65 -18.87 -7.29
N GLY A 490 12.19 -19.44 -6.15
CA GLY A 490 11.27 -18.80 -5.21
C GLY A 490 9.80 -18.87 -5.59
N GLN A 491 9.43 -19.40 -6.76
CA GLN A 491 8.03 -19.40 -7.19
C GLN A 491 7.15 -20.48 -6.54
N LEU A 492 7.75 -21.55 -6.05
CA LEU A 492 7.03 -22.71 -5.54
C LEU A 492 7.63 -23.20 -4.22
N PRO A 493 6.78 -23.61 -3.26
CA PRO A 493 7.23 -24.19 -2.00
C PRO A 493 8.18 -25.37 -2.21
N ALA A 494 9.28 -25.40 -1.48
CA ALA A 494 10.28 -26.46 -1.56
C ALA A 494 10.80 -26.90 -0.18
N SER A 495 11.28 -28.14 -0.04
CA SER A 495 12.02 -28.57 1.15
C SER A 495 13.46 -28.03 1.09
N TRP A 496 13.93 -27.47 2.21
CA TRP A 496 15.31 -27.00 2.41
C TRP A 496 16.11 -27.93 3.33
N ALA A 497 15.55 -29.06 3.70
CA ALA A 497 16.11 -30.00 4.68
C ALA A 497 17.50 -30.53 4.32
N GLU A 498 17.81 -30.65 3.02
CA GLU A 498 19.10 -31.17 2.55
C GLU A 498 20.18 -30.08 2.37
N GLY A 499 19.87 -28.80 2.52
CA GLY A 499 20.83 -27.71 2.38
C GLY A 499 21.26 -27.37 0.95
N THR A 500 20.68 -28.03 -0.06
CA THR A 500 20.95 -27.75 -1.49
C THR A 500 20.04 -26.67 -2.05
N ARG A 501 19.05 -26.25 -1.27
CA ARG A 501 18.03 -25.24 -1.60
C ARG A 501 17.88 -24.29 -0.45
N GLY A 502 17.60 -23.01 -0.77
CA GLY A 502 17.32 -22.01 0.24
C GLY A 502 17.94 -20.66 -0.04
N TRP A 503 18.12 -19.87 1.02
CA TRP A 503 18.83 -18.61 0.97
C TRP A 503 20.26 -18.76 1.47
N ASP A 504 21.24 -18.34 0.66
CA ASP A 504 22.66 -18.26 1.00
C ASP A 504 23.06 -16.78 1.21
N GLY A 505 22.46 -16.15 2.21
CA GLY A 505 22.70 -14.75 2.52
C GLY A 505 21.98 -13.76 1.59
N TRP A 506 22.65 -12.66 1.30
CA TRP A 506 22.11 -11.51 0.56
C TRP A 506 23.00 -11.18 -0.63
N LEU A 507 22.42 -10.53 -1.66
CA LEU A 507 23.23 -9.95 -2.72
C LEU A 507 24.13 -8.85 -2.14
N ASN A 508 25.35 -8.74 -2.66
CA ASN A 508 26.23 -7.58 -2.40
C ASN A 508 26.01 -6.48 -3.44
N ASP A 509 26.53 -5.28 -3.19
CA ASP A 509 26.31 -4.08 -4.02
C ASP A 509 26.62 -4.28 -5.50
N ALA A 510 27.66 -5.09 -5.83
CA ALA A 510 28.04 -5.37 -7.22
C ALA A 510 27.05 -6.32 -7.95
N GLU A 511 26.23 -7.06 -7.21
CA GLU A 511 25.25 -8.00 -7.74
C GLU A 511 23.85 -7.36 -7.92
N TYR A 512 23.64 -6.15 -7.33
CA TYR A 512 22.33 -5.49 -7.45
C TYR A 512 22.04 -5.08 -8.89
N PRO A 513 20.81 -5.29 -9.37
CA PRO A 513 20.39 -4.81 -10.67
C PRO A 513 20.34 -3.28 -10.67
N ARG A 514 20.98 -2.65 -11.68
CA ARG A 514 21.04 -1.19 -11.83
C ARG A 514 20.87 -0.79 -13.29
N ILE A 515 20.17 0.31 -13.51
CA ILE A 515 20.09 1.02 -14.79
C ILE A 515 20.54 2.45 -14.52
N ILE A 516 21.60 2.92 -15.19
CA ILE A 516 22.08 4.29 -15.05
C ILE A 516 22.14 4.90 -16.45
N ASP A 517 21.62 6.11 -16.60
CA ASP A 517 21.62 6.89 -17.83
C ASP A 517 21.16 6.11 -19.08
N PRO A 518 19.95 5.53 -19.10
CA PRO A 518 19.50 4.78 -20.26
C PRO A 518 19.52 5.65 -21.53
N PRO A 519 19.81 5.07 -22.70
CA PRO A 519 19.98 5.84 -23.94
C PRO A 519 18.80 6.75 -24.28
N GLY A 520 17.57 6.34 -23.95
CA GLY A 520 16.35 7.12 -24.13
C GLY A 520 16.21 8.31 -23.18
N GLY A 521 17.02 8.40 -22.11
CA GLY A 521 16.94 9.43 -21.10
C GLY A 521 15.61 9.41 -20.31
N ARG A 522 14.96 8.26 -20.22
CA ARG A 522 13.67 8.05 -19.53
C ARG A 522 13.68 6.75 -18.75
N ILE A 523 13.11 6.77 -17.54
CA ILE A 523 12.89 5.59 -16.70
C ILE A 523 11.46 5.66 -16.19
N TRP A 524 10.79 4.51 -16.08
CA TRP A 524 9.44 4.40 -15.52
C TRP A 524 9.26 3.09 -14.77
N THR A 525 8.52 3.15 -13.67
CA THR A 525 8.07 2.01 -12.89
C THR A 525 6.62 2.23 -12.43
N ALA A 526 5.82 1.17 -12.45
CA ALA A 526 4.44 1.20 -11.98
C ALA A 526 4.01 -0.19 -11.48
N ASN A 527 4.86 -0.80 -10.64
CA ASN A 527 4.69 -2.11 -10.01
C ASN A 527 4.74 -3.30 -10.98
N ALA A 528 4.92 -3.06 -12.27
CA ALA A 528 5.16 -4.09 -13.26
C ALA A 528 6.66 -4.43 -13.33
N ARG A 529 6.98 -5.49 -14.06
CA ARG A 529 8.36 -5.90 -14.36
C ARG A 529 9.15 -4.77 -15.03
N VAL A 530 10.32 -4.45 -14.50
CA VAL A 530 11.20 -3.34 -15.00
C VAL A 530 12.32 -3.86 -15.89
N VAL A 531 12.85 -5.04 -15.59
CA VAL A 531 14.06 -5.63 -16.21
C VAL A 531 13.80 -7.06 -16.69
N ASP A 532 14.78 -7.63 -17.41
CA ASP A 532 14.75 -8.99 -17.94
C ASP A 532 16.10 -9.71 -17.69
N GLY A 533 16.18 -10.97 -18.11
CA GLY A 533 17.39 -11.80 -18.07
C GLY A 533 17.93 -11.99 -16.66
N ALA A 534 19.26 -11.82 -16.48
CA ALA A 534 19.93 -12.04 -15.20
C ALA A 534 19.45 -11.08 -14.10
N MET A 535 19.12 -9.84 -14.42
CA MET A 535 18.57 -8.89 -13.45
C MET A 535 17.21 -9.32 -12.92
N LEU A 536 16.32 -9.82 -13.78
CA LEU A 536 15.03 -10.36 -13.34
C LEU A 536 15.22 -11.63 -12.52
N ALA A 537 16.14 -12.51 -12.93
CA ALA A 537 16.42 -13.75 -12.19
C ALA A 537 16.93 -13.48 -10.77
N SER A 538 17.69 -12.41 -10.55
CA SER A 538 18.14 -12.02 -9.20
C SER A 538 17.02 -11.45 -8.32
N LEU A 539 15.99 -10.86 -8.93
CA LEU A 539 14.84 -10.30 -8.23
C LEU A 539 13.77 -11.34 -7.89
N GLY A 540 13.63 -12.37 -8.75
CA GLY A 540 12.49 -13.29 -8.69
C GLY A 540 11.18 -12.66 -9.16
N ASP A 541 10.07 -13.37 -8.93
CA ASP A 541 8.73 -12.97 -9.39
C ASP A 541 7.66 -13.44 -8.38
N ALA A 542 7.17 -12.52 -7.57
CA ALA A 542 6.02 -12.74 -6.67
C ALA A 542 4.72 -12.09 -7.20
N GLY A 543 4.53 -12.13 -8.53
CA GLY A 543 3.31 -11.66 -9.17
C GLY A 543 3.34 -10.18 -9.52
N TYR A 544 4.27 -9.75 -10.37
CA TYR A 544 4.27 -8.38 -10.91
C TYR A 544 2.90 -7.98 -11.48
N GLU A 545 2.60 -6.69 -11.45
CA GLU A 545 1.40 -6.12 -12.10
C GLU A 545 1.38 -6.37 -13.61
N ILE A 546 0.18 -6.32 -14.22
CA ILE A 546 -0.04 -6.55 -15.66
C ILE A 546 0.71 -5.56 -16.57
N GLY A 547 1.14 -4.41 -16.06
CA GLY A 547 1.88 -3.40 -16.81
C GLY A 547 1.04 -2.30 -17.45
N GLY A 548 -0.28 -2.32 -17.35
CA GLY A 548 -1.13 -1.33 -18.02
C GLY A 548 -0.76 0.13 -17.71
N ARG A 549 -0.49 0.48 -16.45
CA ARG A 549 -0.03 1.81 -16.05
C ARG A 549 1.37 2.13 -16.58
N ALA A 550 2.30 1.18 -16.45
CA ALA A 550 3.67 1.33 -16.97
C ALA A 550 3.68 1.57 -18.48
N HIS A 551 2.83 0.87 -19.23
CA HIS A 551 2.65 1.03 -20.67
C HIS A 551 2.21 2.45 -21.02
N ILE A 552 1.18 2.97 -20.37
CA ILE A 552 0.67 4.33 -20.60
C ILE A 552 1.75 5.37 -20.24
N ILE A 553 2.43 5.24 -19.10
CA ILE A 553 3.48 6.17 -18.67
C ILE A 553 4.63 6.17 -19.69
N ARG A 554 5.11 5.00 -20.12
CA ARG A 554 6.14 4.86 -21.17
C ARG A 554 5.74 5.63 -22.44
N ASP A 555 4.53 5.42 -22.91
CA ASP A 555 4.06 6.00 -24.17
C ASP A 555 3.89 7.53 -24.05
N ARG A 556 3.47 8.05 -22.88
CA ARG A 556 3.43 9.49 -22.60
C ARG A 556 4.82 10.11 -22.56
N LEU A 557 5.78 9.41 -21.92
CA LEU A 557 7.17 9.84 -21.92
C LEU A 557 7.79 9.79 -23.32
N ALA A 558 7.46 8.78 -24.13
CA ALA A 558 7.95 8.64 -25.49
C ALA A 558 7.39 9.69 -26.47
N ALA A 559 6.15 10.13 -26.24
CA ALA A 559 5.46 11.08 -27.11
C ALA A 559 5.98 12.54 -27.01
N ARG A 560 6.94 12.82 -26.13
CA ARG A 560 7.41 14.19 -25.87
C ARG A 560 8.94 14.26 -25.84
N GLU A 561 9.50 15.31 -26.39
CA GLU A 561 10.96 15.54 -26.43
C GLU A 561 11.48 16.47 -25.33
N ARG A 562 10.62 17.32 -24.76
CA ARG A 562 10.97 18.28 -23.70
C ARG A 562 9.95 18.23 -22.59
N PHE A 563 10.44 18.32 -21.35
CA PHE A 563 9.63 18.20 -20.14
C PHE A 563 9.88 19.34 -19.16
N GLY A 564 8.82 19.74 -18.47
CA GLY A 564 8.82 20.51 -17.24
C GLY A 564 8.02 19.79 -16.16
N ALA A 565 8.02 20.29 -14.94
CA ALA A 565 7.34 19.66 -13.82
C ALA A 565 5.82 19.43 -14.07
N ARG A 566 5.16 20.38 -14.73
CA ARG A 566 3.72 20.26 -15.06
C ARG A 566 3.42 19.16 -16.09
N ASP A 567 4.36 18.83 -16.97
CA ASP A 567 4.20 17.75 -17.94
C ASP A 567 4.21 16.39 -17.24
N LEU A 568 5.07 16.22 -16.21
CA LEU A 568 5.11 15.01 -15.40
C LEU A 568 3.85 14.90 -14.53
N LEU A 569 3.37 16.00 -13.96
CA LEU A 569 2.09 16.01 -13.22
C LEU A 569 0.92 15.59 -14.13
N ALA A 570 0.91 16.04 -15.38
CA ALA A 570 -0.13 15.66 -16.34
C ALA A 570 -0.13 14.13 -16.62
N ILE A 571 1.04 13.48 -16.56
CA ILE A 571 1.15 12.01 -16.66
C ILE A 571 0.60 11.34 -15.39
N GLN A 572 0.92 11.85 -14.19
CA GLN A 572 0.36 11.33 -12.92
C GLN A 572 -1.18 11.48 -12.85
N LEU A 573 -1.74 12.45 -13.56
CA LEU A 573 -3.17 12.73 -13.60
C LEU A 573 -3.89 12.14 -14.83
N ASP A 574 -3.21 11.33 -15.65
CA ASP A 574 -3.80 10.73 -16.86
C ASP A 574 -4.87 9.70 -16.50
N THR A 575 -6.06 9.89 -17.06
CA THR A 575 -7.27 9.05 -16.82
C THR A 575 -7.68 8.25 -18.04
N ARG A 576 -6.89 8.26 -19.12
CA ARG A 576 -7.25 7.57 -20.36
C ARG A 576 -7.34 6.07 -20.17
N ALA A 577 -8.46 5.52 -20.64
CA ALA A 577 -8.91 4.15 -20.42
C ALA A 577 -8.36 3.18 -21.47
N GLU A 578 -7.07 3.28 -21.82
CA GLU A 578 -6.45 2.48 -22.89
C GLU A 578 -6.57 0.97 -22.61
N PHE A 579 -6.36 0.59 -21.34
CA PHE A 579 -6.49 -0.81 -20.92
C PHE A 579 -7.91 -1.37 -21.11
N LEU A 580 -8.96 -0.57 -20.86
CA LEU A 580 -10.34 -1.00 -20.95
C LEU A 580 -10.96 -0.84 -22.37
N ALA A 581 -10.32 -0.13 -23.26
CA ALA A 581 -10.85 0.13 -24.61
C ALA A 581 -11.21 -1.18 -25.34
N ARG A 582 -10.35 -2.22 -25.25
CA ARG A 582 -10.61 -3.53 -25.85
C ARG A 582 -11.85 -4.22 -25.26
N TRP A 583 -12.11 -4.04 -23.97
CA TRP A 583 -13.29 -4.60 -23.31
C TRP A 583 -14.58 -3.87 -23.73
N ARG A 584 -14.49 -2.56 -23.93
CA ARG A 584 -15.59 -1.78 -24.51
C ARG A 584 -15.91 -2.28 -25.92
N ASP A 585 -14.92 -2.49 -26.77
CA ASP A 585 -15.13 -2.99 -28.13
C ASP A 585 -15.75 -4.40 -28.14
N LEU A 586 -15.29 -5.26 -27.22
CA LEU A 586 -15.90 -6.57 -27.02
C LEU A 586 -17.36 -6.48 -26.56
N LEU A 587 -17.68 -5.59 -25.63
CA LEU A 587 -19.05 -5.38 -25.13
C LEU A 587 -19.98 -4.89 -26.25
N VAL A 588 -19.52 -3.91 -27.05
CA VAL A 588 -20.28 -3.45 -28.23
C VAL A 588 -20.51 -4.58 -29.23
N LYS A 589 -19.47 -5.38 -29.52
CA LYS A 589 -19.57 -6.54 -30.41
C LYS A 589 -20.52 -7.64 -29.89
N THR A 590 -20.59 -7.81 -28.57
CA THR A 590 -21.48 -8.78 -27.92
C THR A 590 -22.95 -8.38 -28.04
N LEU A 591 -23.24 -7.06 -28.01
CA LEU A 591 -24.58 -6.50 -28.11
C LEU A 591 -25.02 -6.41 -29.58
N THR A 592 -25.11 -7.57 -30.28
CA THR A 592 -25.60 -7.66 -31.68
C THR A 592 -27.06 -7.20 -31.82
N PRO A 593 -27.54 -6.89 -33.02
CA PRO A 593 -28.93 -6.58 -33.22
C PRO A 593 -29.91 -7.62 -32.66
N ASP A 594 -29.58 -8.92 -32.79
CA ASP A 594 -30.38 -10.02 -32.25
C ASP A 594 -30.31 -10.09 -30.72
N ALA A 595 -29.14 -9.81 -30.12
CA ALA A 595 -28.98 -9.82 -28.68
C ALA A 595 -29.75 -8.71 -27.97
N VAL A 596 -30.04 -7.59 -28.65
CA VAL A 596 -30.80 -6.44 -28.11
C VAL A 596 -32.28 -6.47 -28.50
N ALA A 597 -32.68 -7.28 -29.50
CA ALA A 597 -34.06 -7.37 -29.95
C ALA A 597 -34.97 -7.82 -28.79
N GLY A 598 -36.02 -7.01 -28.50
CA GLY A 598 -36.94 -7.28 -27.40
C GLY A 598 -36.32 -7.19 -25.98
N ARG A 599 -35.11 -6.64 -25.85
CA ARG A 599 -34.39 -6.46 -24.60
C ARG A 599 -34.02 -5.00 -24.38
N PRO A 600 -34.95 -4.17 -23.88
CA PRO A 600 -34.75 -2.73 -23.79
C PRO A 600 -33.51 -2.30 -22.97
N GLN A 601 -33.22 -2.99 -21.88
CA GLN A 601 -32.04 -2.68 -21.05
C GLN A 601 -30.72 -2.97 -21.79
N ARG A 602 -30.62 -4.08 -22.57
CA ARG A 602 -29.45 -4.33 -23.41
C ARG A 602 -29.30 -3.30 -24.54
N ALA A 603 -30.40 -2.84 -25.10
CA ALA A 603 -30.40 -1.79 -26.12
C ALA A 603 -29.93 -0.46 -25.56
N ALA A 604 -30.39 -0.08 -24.34
CA ALA A 604 -29.92 1.08 -23.61
C ALA A 604 -28.42 1.00 -23.28
N LEU A 605 -27.97 -0.14 -22.79
CA LEU A 605 -26.54 -0.35 -22.53
C LEU A 605 -25.71 -0.21 -23.81
N LYS A 606 -26.17 -0.76 -24.94
CA LYS A 606 -25.51 -0.62 -26.23
C LYS A 606 -25.35 0.85 -26.61
N ASP A 607 -26.42 1.64 -26.52
CA ASP A 607 -26.37 3.07 -26.81
C ASP A 607 -25.34 3.80 -25.94
N ILE A 608 -25.30 3.49 -24.65
CA ILE A 608 -24.35 4.09 -23.70
C ILE A 608 -22.90 3.77 -24.09
N VAL A 609 -22.55 2.48 -24.30
CA VAL A 609 -21.16 2.08 -24.53
C VAL A 609 -20.67 2.38 -25.94
N GLU A 610 -21.58 2.52 -26.93
CA GLU A 610 -21.26 2.83 -28.31
C GLU A 610 -21.14 4.34 -28.56
N HIS A 611 -22.06 5.15 -27.99
CA HIS A 611 -22.16 6.55 -28.31
C HIS A 611 -21.72 7.52 -27.22
N ARG A 612 -21.57 7.06 -25.94
CA ARG A 612 -21.17 7.92 -24.82
C ARG A 612 -19.80 7.54 -24.22
N TRP A 613 -19.03 6.73 -24.92
CA TRP A 613 -17.67 6.40 -24.50
C TRP A 613 -16.72 7.56 -24.77
N THR A 614 -16.13 8.12 -23.69
CA THR A 614 -15.16 9.23 -23.77
C THR A 614 -13.71 8.78 -23.89
N GLY A 615 -13.44 7.50 -23.62
CA GLY A 615 -12.07 6.98 -23.53
C GLY A 615 -11.36 7.33 -22.21
N GLU A 616 -12.10 7.82 -21.21
CA GLU A 616 -11.54 8.24 -19.93
C GLU A 616 -12.31 7.64 -18.75
N ALA A 617 -11.60 7.41 -17.63
CA ALA A 617 -12.18 7.04 -16.35
C ALA A 617 -12.77 8.28 -15.64
N ALA A 618 -13.75 8.92 -16.28
CA ALA A 618 -14.37 10.15 -15.80
C ALA A 618 -15.55 9.84 -14.86
N PRO A 619 -15.75 10.63 -13.77
CA PRO A 619 -16.78 10.37 -12.77
C PRO A 619 -18.21 10.30 -13.33
N ASP A 620 -18.50 11.08 -14.36
CA ASP A 620 -19.79 11.16 -15.02
C ASP A 620 -20.01 10.11 -16.13
N SER A 621 -19.02 9.25 -16.39
CA SER A 621 -19.08 8.26 -17.47
C SER A 621 -19.83 6.99 -17.05
N ALA A 622 -21.05 6.80 -17.54
CA ALA A 622 -21.76 5.54 -17.45
C ALA A 622 -21.11 4.46 -18.33
N ALA A 623 -20.63 4.84 -19.54
CA ALA A 623 -19.98 3.90 -20.44
C ALA A 623 -18.72 3.26 -19.83
N TYR A 624 -17.90 4.04 -19.13
CA TYR A 624 -16.74 3.52 -18.40
C TYR A 624 -17.17 2.53 -17.31
N ARG A 625 -18.12 2.91 -16.47
CA ARG A 625 -18.65 2.05 -15.39
C ARG A 625 -19.13 0.70 -15.90
N PHE A 626 -19.98 0.71 -16.94
CA PHE A 626 -20.52 -0.53 -17.48
C PHE A 626 -19.46 -1.41 -18.16
N THR A 627 -18.52 -0.82 -18.87
CA THR A 627 -17.39 -1.55 -19.45
C THR A 627 -16.54 -2.24 -18.37
N ARG A 628 -16.24 -1.51 -17.29
CA ARG A 628 -15.48 -2.02 -16.15
C ARG A 628 -16.22 -3.16 -15.45
N ALA A 629 -17.50 -2.97 -15.15
CA ALA A 629 -18.33 -3.99 -14.52
C ALA A 629 -18.51 -5.23 -15.40
N PHE A 630 -18.71 -5.08 -16.72
CA PHE A 630 -18.81 -6.20 -17.65
C PHE A 630 -17.53 -7.05 -17.66
N ARG A 631 -16.35 -6.42 -17.74
CA ARG A 631 -15.07 -7.12 -17.63
C ARG A 631 -15.00 -7.94 -16.36
N ASP A 632 -15.33 -7.36 -15.22
CA ASP A 632 -15.23 -8.03 -13.93
C ASP A 632 -16.21 -9.21 -13.84
N ARG A 633 -17.48 -9.01 -14.22
CA ARG A 633 -18.50 -10.07 -14.20
C ARG A 633 -18.18 -11.23 -15.17
N PHE A 634 -17.58 -10.94 -16.31
CA PHE A 634 -17.09 -11.97 -17.21
C PHE A 634 -15.90 -12.72 -16.61
N SER A 635 -14.91 -12.00 -16.10
CA SER A 635 -13.69 -12.59 -15.53
C SER A 635 -14.01 -13.52 -14.36
N GLU A 636 -14.88 -13.08 -13.44
CA GLU A 636 -15.33 -13.90 -12.31
C GLU A 636 -15.92 -15.24 -12.75
N ARG A 637 -16.80 -15.23 -13.76
CA ARG A 637 -17.45 -16.47 -14.28
C ARG A 637 -16.47 -17.41 -14.93
N VAL A 638 -15.57 -16.88 -15.73
CA VAL A 638 -14.57 -17.69 -16.43
C VAL A 638 -13.60 -18.32 -15.44
N ILE A 639 -13.08 -17.54 -14.50
CA ILE A 639 -12.14 -18.00 -13.48
C ILE A 639 -12.80 -19.03 -12.58
N ALA A 640 -14.02 -18.79 -12.12
CA ALA A 640 -14.74 -19.72 -11.26
C ALA A 640 -14.87 -21.11 -11.88
N PHE A 641 -15.07 -21.20 -13.18
CA PHE A 641 -15.15 -22.46 -13.88
C PHE A 641 -13.76 -23.05 -14.18
N VAL A 642 -12.88 -22.27 -14.81
CA VAL A 642 -11.56 -22.76 -15.29
C VAL A 642 -10.70 -23.26 -14.12
N LEU A 643 -10.81 -22.68 -12.95
CA LEU A 643 -10.10 -23.04 -11.72
C LEU A 643 -10.95 -23.85 -10.74
N SER A 644 -12.10 -24.37 -11.16
CA SER A 644 -13.01 -25.08 -10.28
C SER A 644 -12.40 -26.30 -9.58
N GLU A 645 -11.43 -26.99 -10.22
CA GLU A 645 -10.72 -28.12 -9.58
C GLU A 645 -9.74 -27.63 -8.50
N CYS A 646 -9.14 -26.42 -8.65
CA CYS A 646 -8.30 -25.83 -7.62
C CYS A 646 -9.13 -25.38 -6.40
N TYR A 647 -10.28 -24.74 -6.60
CA TYR A 647 -11.22 -24.39 -5.52
C TYR A 647 -11.80 -25.62 -4.79
N ASP A 648 -12.00 -26.73 -5.51
CA ASP A 648 -12.42 -28.00 -4.89
C ASP A 648 -11.30 -28.62 -4.02
N ALA A 649 -10.04 -28.47 -4.45
CA ALA A 649 -8.87 -29.04 -3.77
C ALA A 649 -8.44 -28.22 -2.54
N ASP A 650 -8.58 -26.91 -2.61
CA ASP A 650 -8.13 -25.99 -1.59
C ASP A 650 -9.16 -24.88 -1.35
N ARG A 651 -9.75 -24.84 -0.14
CA ARG A 651 -10.74 -23.81 0.24
C ARG A 651 -10.13 -22.43 0.48
N THR A 652 -8.82 -22.37 0.67
CA THR A 652 -8.06 -21.11 0.84
C THR A 652 -7.49 -20.60 -0.47
N PHE A 653 -7.71 -21.32 -1.58
CA PHE A 653 -7.20 -20.95 -2.90
C PHE A 653 -7.74 -19.60 -3.35
N ASP A 654 -6.83 -18.69 -3.67
CA ASP A 654 -7.17 -17.32 -4.12
C ASP A 654 -6.39 -16.93 -5.38
N TYR A 655 -7.02 -17.08 -6.54
CA TYR A 655 -6.42 -16.68 -7.83
C TYR A 655 -6.31 -15.15 -7.98
N THR A 656 -6.87 -14.35 -7.09
CA THR A 656 -6.72 -12.88 -7.17
C THR A 656 -5.28 -12.44 -6.89
N THR A 657 -4.50 -13.27 -6.21
CA THR A 657 -3.05 -13.07 -6.00
C THR A 657 -2.25 -13.04 -7.31
N ILE A 658 -2.76 -13.67 -8.38
CA ILE A 658 -2.14 -13.65 -9.71
C ILE A 658 -2.56 -12.38 -10.44
N ARG A 659 -1.79 -11.29 -10.29
CA ARG A 659 -2.11 -9.96 -10.83
C ARG A 659 -2.13 -9.93 -12.36
N ARG A 660 -1.35 -10.79 -13.05
CA ARG A 660 -1.31 -10.91 -14.52
C ARG A 660 -2.39 -11.80 -15.13
N ARG A 661 -3.36 -12.29 -14.33
CA ARG A 661 -4.48 -13.16 -14.79
C ARG A 661 -5.26 -12.63 -15.99
N GLU A 662 -5.28 -11.31 -16.18
CA GLU A 662 -5.93 -10.63 -17.31
C GLU A 662 -5.43 -11.17 -18.67
N ALA A 663 -4.15 -11.52 -18.78
CA ALA A 663 -3.57 -12.02 -20.03
C ALA A 663 -4.22 -13.36 -20.43
N ALA A 664 -4.39 -14.28 -19.49
CA ALA A 664 -5.10 -15.55 -19.71
C ALA A 664 -6.59 -15.34 -20.00
N ILE A 665 -7.25 -14.46 -19.23
CA ILE A 665 -8.68 -14.14 -19.40
C ILE A 665 -8.95 -13.56 -20.79
N TRP A 666 -8.12 -12.62 -21.23
CA TRP A 666 -8.25 -12.00 -22.54
C TRP A 666 -8.08 -13.02 -23.67
N LYS A 667 -7.13 -13.92 -23.53
CA LYS A 667 -6.90 -14.97 -24.50
C LYS A 667 -8.08 -15.97 -24.57
N LEU A 668 -8.66 -16.35 -23.42
CA LEU A 668 -9.86 -17.18 -23.35
C LEU A 668 -11.05 -16.54 -24.06
N VAL A 669 -11.30 -15.25 -23.85
CA VAL A 669 -12.46 -14.59 -24.48
C VAL A 669 -12.27 -14.36 -25.98
N THR A 670 -11.04 -14.23 -26.45
CA THR A 670 -10.75 -14.01 -27.88
C THR A 670 -10.72 -15.30 -28.68
N GLU A 671 -10.14 -16.38 -28.13
CA GLU A 671 -10.01 -17.69 -28.80
C GLU A 671 -11.21 -18.61 -28.56
N GLN A 672 -11.98 -18.37 -27.50
CA GLN A 672 -13.24 -19.07 -27.19
C GLN A 672 -13.16 -20.62 -27.21
N PRO A 673 -12.22 -21.24 -26.48
CA PRO A 673 -12.02 -22.70 -26.50
C PRO A 673 -13.22 -23.42 -25.90
N ARG A 674 -13.90 -24.27 -26.70
CA ARG A 674 -15.12 -24.98 -26.27
C ARG A 674 -14.89 -25.91 -25.06
N HIS A 675 -13.73 -26.55 -24.97
CA HIS A 675 -13.38 -27.48 -23.91
C HIS A 675 -13.14 -26.80 -22.53
N LEU A 676 -12.98 -25.49 -22.52
CA LEU A 676 -12.88 -24.66 -21.30
C LEU A 676 -14.12 -23.80 -21.03
N LEU A 677 -15.20 -23.99 -21.77
CA LEU A 677 -16.48 -23.32 -21.55
C LEU A 677 -17.31 -24.10 -20.53
N ASP A 678 -17.81 -23.41 -19.49
CA ASP A 678 -18.72 -23.98 -18.50
C ASP A 678 -19.93 -24.67 -19.18
N PRO A 679 -20.22 -25.93 -18.85
CA PRO A 679 -21.34 -26.70 -19.44
C PRO A 679 -22.70 -26.05 -19.30
N GLN A 680 -22.91 -25.16 -18.32
CA GLN A 680 -24.17 -24.40 -18.18
C GLN A 680 -24.45 -23.45 -19.35
N TYR A 681 -23.43 -23.08 -20.13
CA TYR A 681 -23.56 -22.25 -21.31
C TYR A 681 -23.42 -23.05 -22.60
N GLU A 682 -24.29 -22.79 -23.57
CA GLU A 682 -24.23 -23.43 -24.88
C GLU A 682 -23.03 -22.96 -25.72
N SER A 683 -22.66 -21.68 -25.54
CA SER A 683 -21.59 -21.03 -26.29
C SER A 683 -20.93 -19.88 -25.52
N TRP A 684 -19.74 -19.44 -25.95
CA TRP A 684 -19.06 -18.24 -25.40
C TRP A 684 -19.90 -16.98 -25.56
N PRO A 685 -20.61 -16.73 -26.69
CA PRO A 685 -21.57 -15.63 -26.76
C PRO A 685 -22.66 -15.69 -25.69
N ALA A 686 -23.16 -16.86 -25.33
CA ALA A 686 -24.14 -17.01 -24.24
C ALA A 686 -23.55 -16.64 -22.88
N LEU A 687 -22.32 -17.02 -22.60
CA LEU A 687 -21.60 -16.61 -21.38
C LEU A 687 -21.36 -15.08 -21.34
N LEU A 688 -20.96 -14.48 -22.48
CA LEU A 688 -20.78 -13.03 -22.58
C LEU A 688 -22.08 -12.29 -22.32
N LEU A 689 -23.20 -12.75 -22.91
CA LEU A 689 -24.51 -12.16 -22.65
C LEU A 689 -25.00 -12.36 -21.21
N ALA A 690 -24.66 -13.47 -20.56
CA ALA A 690 -24.92 -13.65 -19.13
C ALA A 690 -24.12 -12.68 -18.26
N ALA A 691 -22.90 -12.32 -18.65
CA ALA A 691 -22.12 -11.29 -17.98
C ALA A 691 -22.73 -9.90 -18.19
N VAL A 692 -23.23 -9.59 -19.40
CA VAL A 692 -23.98 -8.37 -19.70
C VAL A 692 -25.23 -8.25 -18.82
N ASP A 693 -26.05 -9.30 -18.76
CA ASP A 693 -27.29 -9.29 -17.96
C ASP A 693 -27.00 -9.10 -16.47
N ALA A 694 -25.95 -9.75 -15.95
CA ALA A 694 -25.55 -9.58 -14.55
C ALA A 694 -25.05 -8.15 -14.26
N THR A 695 -24.35 -7.53 -15.21
CA THR A 695 -23.91 -6.13 -15.09
C THR A 695 -25.11 -5.18 -15.03
N ILE A 696 -26.09 -5.39 -15.88
CA ILE A 696 -27.35 -4.61 -15.88
C ILE A 696 -28.11 -4.84 -14.57
N GLN A 697 -28.29 -6.12 -14.17
CA GLN A 697 -29.01 -6.48 -12.94
C GLN A 697 -28.39 -5.84 -11.71
N GLN A 698 -27.07 -5.86 -11.61
CA GLN A 698 -26.37 -5.21 -10.48
C GLN A 698 -26.70 -3.71 -10.41
N ALA A 699 -26.67 -3.01 -11.54
CA ALA A 699 -26.95 -1.59 -11.58
C ALA A 699 -28.41 -1.31 -11.16
N THR A 700 -29.38 -1.98 -11.79
CA THR A 700 -30.81 -1.74 -11.55
C THR A 700 -31.28 -2.21 -10.17
N SER A 701 -30.64 -3.21 -9.56
CA SER A 701 -30.97 -3.65 -8.20
C SER A 701 -30.60 -2.65 -7.10
N GLN A 702 -29.70 -1.72 -7.38
CA GLN A 702 -29.18 -0.73 -6.44
C GLN A 702 -29.77 0.68 -6.64
N GLY A 703 -30.56 0.91 -7.69
CA GLY A 703 -31.01 2.26 -8.00
C GLY A 703 -32.05 2.33 -9.11
N SER A 704 -31.84 3.24 -10.05
CA SER A 704 -32.72 3.54 -11.16
C SER A 704 -32.69 2.46 -12.26
N ASP A 705 -33.81 2.26 -12.95
CA ASP A 705 -33.87 1.47 -14.18
C ASP A 705 -33.23 2.17 -15.39
N ASP A 706 -32.97 3.49 -15.29
CA ASP A 706 -32.25 4.26 -16.29
C ASP A 706 -30.75 4.08 -16.15
N LEU A 707 -30.18 3.24 -17.01
CA LEU A 707 -28.75 2.92 -16.99
C LEU A 707 -27.85 4.14 -17.18
N ALA A 708 -28.33 5.20 -17.84
CA ALA A 708 -27.53 6.41 -18.06
C ALA A 708 -27.24 7.20 -16.77
N THR A 709 -28.04 6.99 -15.73
CA THR A 709 -27.82 7.63 -14.41
C THR A 709 -26.75 6.95 -13.57
N HIS A 710 -26.41 5.71 -13.90
CA HIS A 710 -25.38 4.95 -13.20
C HIS A 710 -23.99 5.28 -13.73
N THR A 711 -23.34 6.26 -13.15
CA THR A 711 -22.02 6.74 -13.58
C THR A 711 -20.87 6.14 -12.77
N TRP A 712 -19.63 6.37 -13.21
CA TRP A 712 -18.44 5.92 -12.51
C TRP A 712 -18.33 6.47 -11.09
N SER A 713 -18.93 7.64 -10.83
CA SER A 713 -18.98 8.26 -9.49
C SER A 713 -19.70 7.42 -8.44
N GLU A 714 -20.52 6.42 -8.80
CA GLU A 714 -21.09 5.50 -7.82
C GLU A 714 -20.04 4.59 -7.16
N TYR A 715 -18.95 4.30 -7.86
CA TYR A 715 -17.87 3.46 -7.37
C TYR A 715 -16.66 4.29 -6.93
N ASN A 716 -16.34 5.37 -7.62
CA ASN A 716 -15.10 6.10 -7.46
C ASN A 716 -15.30 7.41 -6.68
N VAL A 717 -15.76 7.28 -5.45
CA VAL A 717 -15.94 8.38 -4.49
C VAL A 717 -14.85 8.28 -3.43
N VAL A 718 -14.20 9.40 -3.15
CA VAL A 718 -13.27 9.52 -2.00
C VAL A 718 -13.96 9.05 -0.72
N ALA A 719 -13.33 8.13 -0.01
CA ALA A 719 -13.81 7.58 1.25
C ALA A 719 -12.70 7.58 2.30
N TYR A 720 -12.00 8.73 2.46
CA TYR A 720 -10.90 8.89 3.40
C TYR A 720 -11.44 9.16 4.79
N ARG A 721 -11.41 8.12 5.62
CA ARG A 721 -12.00 8.12 6.94
C ARG A 721 -10.94 8.19 8.03
N HIS A 722 -11.32 8.83 9.13
CA HIS A 722 -10.56 8.71 10.38
C HIS A 722 -10.91 7.36 11.05
N PRO A 723 -9.92 6.63 11.63
CA PRO A 723 -10.16 5.31 12.23
C PRO A 723 -11.27 5.26 13.29
N LEU A 724 -11.54 6.37 13.96
CA LEU A 724 -12.58 6.45 15.00
C LEU A 724 -13.87 7.15 14.55
N SER A 725 -14.01 7.53 13.27
CA SER A 725 -15.17 8.30 12.83
C SER A 725 -16.50 7.56 13.04
N ALA A 726 -16.51 6.25 12.86
CA ALA A 726 -17.70 5.42 13.08
C ALA A 726 -18.02 5.20 14.59
N ALA A 727 -17.04 5.38 15.48
CA ALA A 727 -17.19 5.20 16.92
C ALA A 727 -17.75 6.44 17.64
N ILE A 728 -17.73 7.60 16.99
CA ILE A 728 -18.14 8.88 17.56
C ILE A 728 -19.47 9.31 16.97
N PRO A 729 -20.48 9.72 17.76
CA PRO A 729 -21.69 10.31 17.21
C PRO A 729 -21.37 11.51 16.29
N PHE A 730 -21.90 11.48 15.07
CA PHE A 730 -21.60 12.45 14.00
C PHE A 730 -20.10 12.49 13.58
N GLY A 731 -19.29 11.50 13.96
CA GLY A 731 -17.85 11.47 13.72
C GLY A 731 -17.50 11.53 12.24
N THR A 732 -18.26 10.90 11.37
CA THR A 732 -18.05 10.94 9.91
C THR A 732 -18.15 12.36 9.34
N GLN A 733 -18.95 13.25 9.94
CA GLN A 733 -19.09 14.63 9.47
C GLN A 733 -17.91 15.53 9.93
N TRP A 734 -17.24 15.17 11.01
CA TRP A 734 -16.18 15.98 11.63
C TRP A 734 -14.78 15.48 11.37
N LEU A 735 -14.64 14.17 11.13
CA LEU A 735 -13.35 13.52 11.05
C LEU A 735 -12.99 13.03 9.65
N ASP A 736 -14.00 12.72 8.82
CA ASP A 736 -13.74 12.21 7.48
C ASP A 736 -13.51 13.36 6.47
N MET A 737 -12.77 13.08 5.41
CA MET A 737 -12.68 14.01 4.28
C MET A 737 -14.00 14.05 3.51
N PRO A 738 -14.28 15.16 2.80
CA PRO A 738 -15.46 15.24 1.94
C PRO A 738 -15.51 14.10 0.92
N ARG A 739 -16.68 13.53 0.75
CA ARG A 739 -16.92 12.50 -0.29
C ARG A 739 -17.06 13.17 -1.65
N VAL A 740 -16.01 13.12 -2.44
CA VAL A 740 -15.94 13.74 -3.75
C VAL A 740 -15.71 12.68 -4.82
N PRO A 741 -16.52 12.64 -5.91
CA PRO A 741 -16.19 11.80 -7.06
C PRO A 741 -14.90 12.26 -7.72
N LEU A 742 -13.98 11.35 -7.96
CA LEU A 742 -12.70 11.65 -8.62
C LEU A 742 -12.52 10.81 -9.88
N PRO A 743 -11.87 11.35 -10.93
CA PRO A 743 -11.49 10.58 -12.10
C PRO A 743 -10.32 9.64 -11.81
N GLY A 744 -10.20 8.56 -12.58
CA GLY A 744 -9.16 7.55 -12.49
C GLY A 744 -9.69 6.16 -12.18
N ASP A 745 -8.81 5.17 -12.25
CA ASP A 745 -9.04 3.76 -11.90
C ASP A 745 -7.70 3.11 -11.54
N LEU A 746 -7.68 1.85 -11.14
CA LEU A 746 -6.48 1.05 -10.87
C LEU A 746 -5.60 0.84 -12.12
N TYR A 747 -6.18 0.95 -13.31
CA TYR A 747 -5.51 0.74 -14.61
C TYR A 747 -5.09 2.02 -15.34
N THR A 748 -5.31 3.18 -14.75
CA THR A 748 -4.86 4.48 -15.27
C THR A 748 -3.72 5.03 -14.43
N PRO A 749 -2.81 5.86 -14.96
CA PRO A 749 -1.78 6.52 -14.16
C PRO A 749 -2.34 7.27 -12.97
N ARG A 750 -3.47 7.99 -13.13
CA ARG A 750 -4.22 8.52 -11.99
C ARG A 750 -4.99 7.39 -11.31
N VAL A 751 -4.33 6.74 -10.35
CA VAL A 751 -5.00 5.72 -9.54
C VAL A 751 -5.96 6.38 -8.55
N GLN A 752 -7.22 5.92 -8.59
CA GLN A 752 -8.26 6.30 -7.65
C GLN A 752 -9.31 5.20 -7.57
N TRP A 753 -9.54 4.67 -6.38
CA TRP A 753 -10.56 3.65 -6.12
C TRP A 753 -11.00 3.69 -4.64
N GLY A 754 -12.12 4.30 -4.33
CA GLY A 754 -12.59 4.42 -2.95
C GLY A 754 -11.57 5.09 -2.03
N ASN A 755 -10.99 4.34 -1.11
CA ASN A 755 -9.93 4.81 -0.23
C ASN A 755 -8.50 4.60 -0.77
N ILE A 756 -8.33 4.00 -1.96
CA ILE A 756 -7.02 3.82 -2.59
C ILE A 756 -6.75 4.97 -3.55
N GLY A 757 -5.55 5.53 -3.51
CA GLY A 757 -5.14 6.61 -4.40
C GLY A 757 -3.73 7.09 -4.11
N ALA A 758 -3.31 8.17 -4.78
CA ALA A 758 -2.00 8.78 -4.56
C ALA A 758 -1.91 9.38 -3.15
N SER A 759 -1.17 8.72 -2.26
CA SER A 759 -0.95 9.17 -0.88
C SER A 759 -0.04 10.39 -0.81
N GLU A 760 0.69 10.66 -1.86
CA GLU A 760 1.39 11.89 -2.22
C GLU A 760 1.52 11.97 -3.74
N ARG A 761 1.83 13.15 -4.30
CA ARG A 761 2.37 13.33 -5.66
C ARG A 761 3.52 14.30 -5.57
N MET A 762 4.67 13.87 -6.06
CA MET A 762 5.91 14.63 -6.03
C MET A 762 6.50 14.73 -7.44
N ILE A 763 6.93 15.93 -7.80
CA ILE A 763 7.82 16.18 -8.95
C ILE A 763 8.93 17.08 -8.47
N VAL A 764 10.18 16.67 -8.67
CA VAL A 764 11.34 17.43 -8.16
C VAL A 764 12.57 17.29 -9.08
N SER A 765 13.36 18.33 -9.14
CA SER A 765 14.70 18.36 -9.75
C SER A 765 15.74 18.71 -8.67
N PRO A 766 16.73 17.84 -8.40
CA PRO A 766 17.76 18.13 -7.40
C PRO A 766 18.52 19.42 -7.69
N GLY A 767 18.62 20.28 -6.67
CA GLY A 767 19.21 21.62 -6.78
C GLY A 767 18.30 22.68 -7.41
N ARG A 768 17.04 22.31 -7.78
CA ARG A 768 16.01 23.20 -8.33
C ARG A 768 14.65 22.94 -7.67
N GLU A 769 14.63 22.60 -6.42
CA GLU A 769 13.43 22.20 -5.66
C GLU A 769 12.34 23.27 -5.67
N ALA A 770 12.69 24.54 -5.87
CA ALA A 770 11.73 25.66 -5.95
C ALA A 770 10.77 25.54 -7.16
N GLU A 771 11.14 24.81 -8.19
CA GLU A 771 10.31 24.55 -9.38
C GLU A 771 9.46 23.25 -9.23
N GLY A 772 9.67 22.52 -8.14
CA GLY A 772 9.02 21.26 -7.87
C GLY A 772 7.57 21.39 -7.44
N ILE A 773 6.86 20.28 -7.49
CA ILE A 773 5.45 20.14 -7.13
C ILE A 773 5.32 19.05 -6.07
N MET A 774 4.51 19.30 -5.02
CA MET A 774 4.16 18.25 -4.06
C MET A 774 2.83 18.53 -3.39
N HIS A 775 1.94 17.55 -3.37
CA HIS A 775 0.69 17.63 -2.62
C HIS A 775 0.28 16.28 -2.03
N MET A 776 -0.52 16.32 -0.97
CA MET A 776 -1.02 15.17 -0.21
C MET A 776 -2.55 15.19 -0.13
N PRO A 777 -3.20 14.02 0.04
CA PRO A 777 -4.67 13.90 0.04
C PRO A 777 -5.36 14.47 1.29
N THR A 778 -4.64 14.74 2.38
CA THR A 778 -5.15 15.39 3.60
C THR A 778 -4.15 16.45 4.10
N GLY A 779 -4.34 16.99 5.29
CA GLY A 779 -3.40 17.97 5.87
C GLY A 779 -2.30 17.35 6.72
N GLN A 780 -1.50 18.21 7.35
CA GLN A 780 -0.37 17.85 8.20
C GLN A 780 -0.79 17.32 9.58
N SER A 781 -1.83 17.86 10.18
CA SER A 781 -2.28 17.50 11.52
C SER A 781 -3.30 16.37 11.51
N GLY A 782 -3.22 15.47 12.47
CA GLY A 782 -4.27 14.49 12.76
C GLY A 782 -5.42 15.01 13.61
N HIS A 783 -5.34 16.25 14.08
CA HIS A 783 -6.30 16.81 15.00
C HIS A 783 -7.40 17.62 14.27
N PRO A 784 -8.71 17.31 14.43
CA PRO A 784 -9.80 17.91 13.65
C PRO A 784 -9.99 19.42 13.88
N LEU A 785 -9.56 19.98 15.01
CA LEU A 785 -9.59 21.42 15.26
C LEU A 785 -8.36 22.16 14.73
N SER A 786 -7.37 21.46 14.19
CA SER A 786 -6.22 22.10 13.57
C SER A 786 -6.60 22.70 12.21
N PRO A 787 -6.14 23.93 11.89
CA PRO A 787 -6.31 24.48 10.54
C PRO A 787 -5.60 23.63 9.47
N PHE A 788 -4.69 22.76 9.89
CA PHE A 788 -3.90 21.90 9.01
C PHE A 788 -4.43 20.47 8.90
N TYR A 789 -5.67 20.22 9.30
CA TYR A 789 -6.29 18.88 9.22
C TYR A 789 -6.59 18.45 7.77
N ALA A 790 -7.13 19.36 6.96
CA ALA A 790 -7.52 19.11 5.55
C ALA A 790 -6.84 20.07 4.56
N SER A 791 -5.79 20.80 4.99
CA SER A 791 -5.21 21.94 4.26
C SER A 791 -4.73 21.65 2.84
N SER A 792 -4.43 20.39 2.48
CA SER A 792 -3.95 19.99 1.14
C SER A 792 -5.01 19.30 0.28
N HIS A 793 -6.16 18.94 0.86
CA HIS A 793 -7.15 18.05 0.22
C HIS A 793 -7.66 18.57 -1.14
N ASP A 794 -8.08 19.83 -1.18
CA ASP A 794 -8.70 20.41 -2.38
C ASP A 794 -7.72 20.47 -3.57
N ALA A 795 -6.50 20.92 -3.33
CA ALA A 795 -5.46 21.00 -4.36
C ALA A 795 -5.09 19.61 -4.88
N TRP A 796 -4.98 18.63 -3.97
CA TRP A 796 -4.72 17.25 -4.34
C TRP A 796 -5.86 16.64 -5.17
N ALA A 797 -7.12 16.82 -4.75
CA ALA A 797 -8.30 16.30 -5.44
C ALA A 797 -8.43 16.85 -6.87
N LYS A 798 -8.15 18.15 -7.03
CA LYS A 798 -8.19 18.85 -8.33
C LYS A 798 -6.94 18.62 -9.18
N GLY A 799 -5.84 18.11 -8.58
CA GLY A 799 -4.54 17.98 -9.26
C GLY A 799 -3.84 19.33 -9.49
N GLU A 800 -4.10 20.31 -8.63
CA GLU A 800 -3.49 21.64 -8.72
C GLU A 800 -2.02 21.58 -8.31
N PRO A 801 -1.08 22.18 -9.08
CA PRO A 801 0.34 22.17 -8.71
C PRO A 801 0.60 23.05 -7.48
N THR A 802 0.93 22.42 -6.36
CA THR A 802 1.40 23.12 -5.15
C THR A 802 2.92 23.02 -5.03
N PRO A 803 3.63 24.05 -4.48
CA PRO A 803 5.08 24.04 -4.41
C PRO A 803 5.65 22.85 -3.65
N PHE A 804 6.80 22.32 -4.10
CA PHE A 804 7.55 21.28 -3.42
C PHE A 804 8.22 21.78 -2.14
N LEU A 805 8.75 22.99 -2.11
CA LEU A 805 9.31 23.59 -0.92
C LEU A 805 8.22 24.14 0.00
N PRO A 806 8.43 24.17 1.33
CA PRO A 806 7.57 24.92 2.25
C PRO A 806 7.43 26.38 1.82
N GLY A 807 6.24 26.93 2.01
CA GLY A 807 5.95 28.33 1.70
C GLY A 807 6.49 29.30 2.77
N ARG A 808 6.07 30.58 2.68
CA ARG A 808 6.38 31.59 3.68
C ARG A 808 5.93 31.14 5.08
N ALA A 809 6.82 31.28 6.08
CA ALA A 809 6.50 31.01 7.48
C ALA A 809 5.34 31.89 7.97
N LEU A 810 4.33 31.25 8.54
CA LEU A 810 3.20 31.91 9.23
C LEU A 810 3.25 31.69 10.74
N HIS A 811 3.85 30.58 11.19
CA HIS A 811 4.02 30.24 12.59
C HIS A 811 5.49 29.99 12.90
N THR A 812 5.90 30.27 14.13
CA THR A 812 7.28 30.05 14.59
C THR A 812 7.28 29.55 16.03
N LEU A 813 7.84 28.38 16.24
CA LEU A 813 8.07 27.75 17.54
C LEU A 813 9.57 27.59 17.77
N ALA A 814 10.10 28.20 18.84
CA ALA A 814 11.46 27.97 19.27
C ALA A 814 11.52 26.86 20.32
N LEU A 815 12.20 25.75 20.00
CA LEU A 815 12.50 24.70 20.97
C LEU A 815 13.86 25.04 21.61
N THR A 816 13.91 25.21 22.94
CA THR A 816 15.11 25.66 23.67
C THR A 816 15.66 24.53 24.54
N PRO A 817 17.01 24.43 24.69
CA PRO A 817 17.68 23.48 25.57
C PRO A 817 17.21 23.52 27.01
#